data_f9fdcfeb16337f8c16d8cae79e6da1d3
#
_entry.id   f9fdcfeb16337f8c16d8cae79e6da1d3
#
_cell.length_a   1.000
_cell.length_b   1.000
_cell.length_c   1.000
_cell.angle_alpha   90.00
_cell.angle_beta   90.00
_cell.angle_gamma   90.00
#
_symmetry.space_group_name_H-M   'P 1'
#
loop_
_entity.id
_entity.type
_entity.pdbx_description
1 polymer ?
#
loop_
_entity_poly.entity_id
_entity_poly.type
_entity_poly.pdbx_seq_one_letter_code
_entity_poly.pdbx_strand_id
1 'polypeptide(L)'
;MDKIYSTAKVCQTNGTCWELEPDISEIMANSRSYKKLLYAWEGWHNAAGNPLRAKYEEFVKLSNEAYQMDGFKDTGEYWRSWYDSLTFEDDLEQLYHQLEPLYLNLHAFVRRKLYDRYGPKYVNLKGPIPAHLLGNMWAQQWNNIYDMMIPYPEKPNLDVTSTMVQQGWNATHMFRVSEEFFTSLGLLEMPPEFWEKSMLEKPTDGREVVCHASAWDFYNRKDFRIKQCTTVTMEQLFTVHHEMGHVQYYLQYKDQPVSFRSGANPGFHEAIGDVMSLSVSTPSHLKKIGLLNSVTEDTESSINYLLKMALEKIAFLPFGYLIDQWRWNVFNGRTPPSRYNYDWWYLRTKYQGICSPVSRNESNFDPGAKYHIPGNTPYIRYFVSFILQFQFHKALCQAANHTGPLHTCDIYMSKEAGTKLSNVLKAGSSKSWQEILLNLTGTDKMDAGALLEYFSPVTEWLQQQNNETNEVLGWPEFDWRPPIPEGYPEGIDKIADEAQAKEFLSEYNRTAEEVWNAYTEASWTYNTNITDHNKEIMLEKNLAMSKHTLQYGMRARQFDSTDFQDQSVTRILKKLSVIERAALPEDELKEYNTLLSDMETTYSIAKVCRENKICHPLDPDLTDMLASSRDYDELLFAWKGWRDASGKMIRDKYKRYVALSNKAAVLNGYADNGAFWRSLYETPTFEEDLERLYLQLQPLYLNLHAYVRRVLYKKYGPERVNLKGPIPAHLLGNMWAQSWSNIFDLVMPFPGATKVDATPAMKEQGWTPKRMFEESDRFFTSLGLIPMPQEFWDKSMIEKPTDGREVVCHASAWDFYNRKDFRIKQCTVVNMDDLITVHHEMGHVQYFLQYMNQPISFRDGANPGFHEAVGDVMALSVSTPKHLHSIKLLDQVTDNEESDINYLMSVALDKIAFLPFGYLMDQWRWKVFDGRIKEDEYNQQWWNLRCTQGARTWTPFFGAGALTIAPLG
;
A
#
# COMPACT_ATOMS: atom_id res chain seq x y z
N MET A 1 -17.97 -4.91 -23.71
CA MET A 1 -16.55 -5.05 -23.32
C MET A 1 -15.95 -6.28 -23.98
N ASP A 2 -16.56 -7.42 -23.89
CA ASP A 2 -16.08 -8.70 -24.42
C ASP A 2 -15.72 -8.64 -25.92
N LYS A 3 -16.60 -8.05 -26.76
CA LYS A 3 -16.33 -7.87 -28.20
C LYS A 3 -15.05 -7.05 -28.46
N ILE A 4 -14.82 -5.96 -27.71
CA ILE A 4 -13.62 -5.12 -27.87
C ILE A 4 -12.37 -5.93 -27.56
N TYR A 5 -12.37 -6.67 -26.43
CA TYR A 5 -11.28 -7.54 -26.05
C TYR A 5 -11.00 -8.62 -27.12
N SER A 6 -12.03 -9.33 -27.55
CA SER A 6 -11.90 -10.47 -28.46
C SER A 6 -11.51 -10.10 -29.91
N THR A 7 -11.74 -8.85 -30.32
CA THR A 7 -11.40 -8.36 -31.66
C THR A 7 -10.17 -7.46 -31.72
N ALA A 8 -9.52 -7.22 -30.57
CA ALA A 8 -8.33 -6.39 -30.50
C ALA A 8 -7.15 -7.02 -31.26
N LYS A 9 -6.39 -6.19 -31.97
CA LYS A 9 -5.21 -6.60 -32.74
C LYS A 9 -4.08 -5.62 -32.55
N VAL A 10 -2.85 -6.11 -32.60
CA VAL A 10 -1.63 -5.30 -32.57
C VAL A 10 -1.05 -5.23 -33.99
N CYS A 11 -1.15 -4.07 -34.60
CA CYS A 11 -0.74 -3.88 -35.98
C CYS A 11 0.62 -3.21 -36.09
N GLN A 12 1.52 -3.77 -36.90
CA GLN A 12 2.82 -3.21 -37.21
C GLN A 12 2.72 -2.12 -38.30
N THR A 13 3.73 -1.31 -38.39
CA THR A 13 3.83 -0.26 -39.42
C THR A 13 3.82 -0.76 -40.85
N ASN A 14 4.17 -2.05 -41.08
CA ASN A 14 4.11 -2.71 -42.39
C ASN A 14 2.70 -3.26 -42.75
N GLY A 15 1.71 -3.04 -41.89
CA GLY A 15 0.33 -3.50 -42.08
C GLY A 15 0.02 -4.90 -41.59
N THR A 16 1.00 -5.65 -41.06
CA THR A 16 0.79 -6.94 -40.41
C THR A 16 0.17 -6.76 -39.06
N CYS A 17 -0.96 -7.39 -38.77
CA CYS A 17 -1.64 -7.34 -37.47
C CYS A 17 -1.58 -8.71 -36.79
N TRP A 18 -1.31 -8.69 -35.46
CA TRP A 18 -1.26 -9.85 -34.59
C TRP A 18 -2.52 -9.92 -33.73
N GLU A 19 -3.10 -11.11 -33.66
CA GLU A 19 -4.18 -11.43 -32.72
C GLU A 19 -3.56 -11.92 -31.38
N LEU A 20 -4.34 -11.90 -30.30
CA LEU A 20 -3.85 -12.42 -29.01
C LEU A 20 -3.47 -13.89 -29.16
N GLU A 21 -4.41 -14.68 -29.69
CA GLU A 21 -4.21 -16.11 -29.94
C GLU A 21 -4.26 -16.40 -31.46
N PRO A 22 -3.26 -17.05 -32.04
CA PRO A 22 -2.03 -17.55 -31.34
C PRO A 22 -0.87 -16.55 -31.32
N ASP A 23 -0.90 -15.49 -32.14
CA ASP A 23 0.29 -14.72 -32.55
C ASP A 23 1.05 -14.11 -31.35
N ILE A 24 0.33 -13.32 -30.52
CA ILE A 24 0.94 -12.59 -29.42
C ILE A 24 1.32 -13.57 -28.30
N SER A 25 0.48 -14.54 -28.02
CA SER A 25 0.76 -15.58 -27.01
C SER A 25 2.01 -16.38 -27.37
N GLU A 26 2.19 -16.78 -28.66
CA GLU A 26 3.40 -17.43 -29.13
C GLU A 26 4.64 -16.52 -29.04
N ILE A 27 4.48 -15.22 -29.35
CA ILE A 27 5.58 -14.26 -29.21
C ILE A 27 6.01 -14.16 -27.72
N MET A 28 5.05 -14.00 -26.82
CA MET A 28 5.33 -13.90 -25.38
C MET A 28 5.98 -15.17 -24.83
N ALA A 29 5.49 -16.34 -25.25
CA ALA A 29 6.01 -17.63 -24.79
C ALA A 29 7.43 -17.94 -25.33
N ASN A 30 7.66 -17.72 -26.62
CA ASN A 30 8.82 -18.26 -27.32
C ASN A 30 9.91 -17.23 -27.66
N SER A 31 9.57 -15.93 -27.74
CA SER A 31 10.56 -14.90 -28.04
C SER A 31 11.48 -14.65 -26.84
N ARG A 32 12.75 -14.38 -27.14
CA ARG A 32 13.73 -13.90 -26.15
C ARG A 32 14.29 -12.53 -26.55
N SER A 33 13.66 -11.86 -27.54
CA SER A 33 13.99 -10.51 -27.95
C SER A 33 13.29 -9.49 -27.08
N TYR A 34 14.04 -8.74 -26.30
CA TYR A 34 13.49 -7.69 -25.43
C TYR A 34 12.52 -6.74 -26.17
N LYS A 35 12.97 -6.19 -27.32
CA LYS A 35 12.17 -5.26 -28.12
C LYS A 35 10.90 -5.88 -28.71
N LYS A 36 10.95 -7.14 -29.14
CA LYS A 36 9.78 -7.83 -29.71
C LYS A 36 8.74 -8.14 -28.61
N LEU A 37 9.20 -8.60 -27.44
CA LEU A 37 8.36 -8.83 -26.28
C LEU A 37 7.70 -7.53 -25.80
N LEU A 38 8.49 -6.45 -25.72
CA LEU A 38 8.00 -5.13 -25.32
C LEU A 38 6.90 -4.62 -26.27
N TYR A 39 7.14 -4.72 -27.59
CA TYR A 39 6.18 -4.28 -28.60
C TYR A 39 4.87 -5.06 -28.54
N ALA A 40 4.93 -6.38 -28.39
CA ALA A 40 3.75 -7.23 -28.26
C ALA A 40 2.97 -6.91 -26.97
N TRP A 41 3.68 -6.75 -25.84
CA TRP A 41 3.10 -6.45 -24.56
C TRP A 41 2.40 -5.07 -24.54
N GLU A 42 3.10 -4.01 -24.93
CA GLU A 42 2.56 -2.65 -24.97
C GLU A 42 1.42 -2.52 -25.97
N GLY A 43 1.61 -3.11 -27.16
CA GLY A 43 0.59 -3.10 -28.20
C GLY A 43 -0.72 -3.72 -27.75
N TRP A 44 -0.68 -4.86 -27.05
CA TRP A 44 -1.87 -5.52 -26.53
C TRP A 44 -2.57 -4.70 -25.46
N HIS A 45 -1.83 -4.19 -24.47
CA HIS A 45 -2.40 -3.35 -23.42
C HIS A 45 -3.05 -2.08 -23.97
N ASN A 46 -2.48 -1.50 -25.02
CA ASN A 46 -3.06 -0.35 -25.69
C ASN A 46 -4.30 -0.70 -26.55
N ALA A 47 -4.26 -1.81 -27.29
CA ALA A 47 -5.33 -2.20 -28.22
C ALA A 47 -6.55 -2.78 -27.49
N ALA A 48 -6.33 -3.59 -26.46
CA ALA A 48 -7.40 -4.23 -25.71
C ALA A 48 -7.86 -3.41 -24.50
N GLY A 49 -6.89 -2.90 -23.69
CA GLY A 49 -7.20 -2.26 -22.41
C GLY A 49 -7.81 -0.87 -22.57
N ASN A 50 -7.10 0.04 -23.21
CA ASN A 50 -7.51 1.45 -23.25
C ASN A 50 -8.94 1.70 -23.76
N PRO A 51 -9.43 1.03 -24.82
CA PRO A 51 -10.79 1.26 -25.33
C PRO A 51 -11.92 0.81 -24.39
N LEU A 52 -11.57 0.02 -23.37
CA LEU A 52 -12.56 -0.52 -22.42
C LEU A 52 -12.88 0.42 -21.28
N ARG A 53 -12.00 1.39 -20.98
CA ARG A 53 -12.05 2.19 -19.75
C ARG A 53 -13.43 2.81 -19.47
N ALA A 54 -13.96 3.60 -20.38
CA ALA A 54 -15.25 4.28 -20.20
C ALA A 54 -16.42 3.28 -20.00
N LYS A 55 -16.38 2.14 -20.72
CA LYS A 55 -17.39 1.09 -20.56
C LYS A 55 -17.26 0.37 -19.21
N TYR A 56 -16.05 0.22 -18.71
CA TYR A 56 -15.81 -0.39 -17.40
C TYR A 56 -16.30 0.52 -16.27
N GLU A 57 -16.09 1.83 -16.37
CA GLU A 57 -16.62 2.81 -15.41
C GLU A 57 -18.15 2.76 -15.33
N GLU A 58 -18.83 2.72 -16.48
CA GLU A 58 -20.29 2.57 -16.56
C GLU A 58 -20.75 1.22 -15.99
N PHE A 59 -20.03 0.14 -16.32
CA PHE A 59 -20.30 -1.20 -15.80
C PHE A 59 -20.22 -1.24 -14.27
N VAL A 60 -19.16 -0.68 -13.68
CA VAL A 60 -18.97 -0.64 -12.21
C VAL A 60 -20.17 0.05 -11.53
N LYS A 61 -20.61 1.19 -12.09
CA LYS A 61 -21.77 1.91 -11.57
C LYS A 61 -23.03 1.05 -11.61
N LEU A 62 -23.36 0.48 -12.77
CA LEU A 62 -24.58 -0.35 -12.95
C LEU A 62 -24.53 -1.63 -12.11
N SER A 63 -23.36 -2.26 -11.99
CA SER A 63 -23.17 -3.46 -11.18
C SER A 63 -23.40 -3.17 -9.69
N ASN A 64 -22.85 -2.07 -9.19
CA ASN A 64 -23.10 -1.65 -7.80
C ASN A 64 -24.57 -1.31 -7.55
N GLU A 65 -25.23 -0.58 -8.46
CA GLU A 65 -26.65 -0.27 -8.35
C GLU A 65 -27.49 -1.56 -8.26
N ALA A 66 -27.18 -2.58 -9.08
CA ALA A 66 -27.90 -3.85 -9.06
C ALA A 66 -27.75 -4.57 -7.71
N TYR A 67 -26.52 -4.71 -7.19
CA TYR A 67 -26.33 -5.43 -5.91
C TYR A 67 -26.74 -4.62 -4.68
N GLN A 68 -26.77 -3.29 -4.76
CA GLN A 68 -27.39 -2.47 -3.73
C GLN A 68 -28.92 -2.71 -3.63
N MET A 69 -29.59 -3.01 -4.73
CA MET A 69 -31.00 -3.42 -4.71
C MET A 69 -31.21 -4.76 -4.01
N ASP A 70 -30.19 -5.64 -4.01
CA ASP A 70 -30.19 -6.91 -3.28
C ASP A 70 -29.69 -6.78 -1.81
N GLY A 71 -29.39 -5.56 -1.35
CA GLY A 71 -29.01 -5.28 0.03
C GLY A 71 -27.51 -5.35 0.35
N PHE A 72 -26.65 -5.51 -0.66
CA PHE A 72 -25.20 -5.42 -0.51
C PHE A 72 -24.72 -3.97 -0.68
N LYS A 73 -23.57 -3.62 -0.11
CA LYS A 73 -23.01 -2.27 -0.25
C LYS A 73 -22.48 -2.02 -1.66
N ASP A 74 -21.87 -3.05 -2.27
CA ASP A 74 -21.26 -3.02 -3.59
C ASP A 74 -21.14 -4.44 -4.17
N THR A 75 -20.74 -4.53 -5.42
CA THR A 75 -20.48 -5.79 -6.13
C THR A 75 -19.42 -6.66 -5.46
N GLY A 76 -18.39 -6.05 -4.86
CA GLY A 76 -17.33 -6.78 -4.17
C GLY A 76 -17.83 -7.47 -2.90
N GLU A 77 -18.68 -6.82 -2.11
CA GLU A 77 -19.31 -7.45 -0.95
C GLU A 77 -20.18 -8.65 -1.37
N TYR A 78 -20.94 -8.52 -2.43
CA TYR A 78 -21.70 -9.64 -2.99
C TYR A 78 -20.78 -10.81 -3.41
N TRP A 79 -19.70 -10.56 -4.10
CA TRP A 79 -18.77 -11.66 -4.51
C TRP A 79 -18.12 -12.35 -3.31
N ARG A 80 -17.73 -11.58 -2.28
CA ARG A 80 -17.15 -12.16 -1.05
C ARG A 80 -18.18 -12.98 -0.27
N SER A 81 -19.45 -12.62 -0.32
CA SER A 81 -20.51 -13.39 0.34
C SER A 81 -20.63 -14.85 -0.12
N TRP A 82 -20.16 -15.16 -1.33
CA TRP A 82 -20.16 -16.54 -1.85
C TRP A 82 -19.24 -17.49 -1.08
N TYR A 83 -18.37 -16.96 -0.24
CA TYR A 83 -17.44 -17.77 0.57
C TYR A 83 -17.94 -18.02 1.99
N ASP A 84 -19.12 -17.58 2.37
CA ASP A 84 -19.74 -17.82 3.69
C ASP A 84 -18.76 -17.64 4.87
N SER A 85 -17.92 -16.60 4.83
CA SER A 85 -16.94 -16.29 5.85
C SER A 85 -16.91 -14.79 6.14
N LEU A 86 -17.00 -14.43 7.42
CA LEU A 86 -16.89 -13.05 7.87
C LEU A 86 -15.43 -12.55 7.94
N THR A 87 -14.47 -13.48 7.93
CA THR A 87 -13.03 -13.23 7.99
C THR A 87 -12.32 -13.49 6.67
N PHE A 88 -13.09 -13.57 5.57
CA PHE A 88 -12.55 -14.05 4.30
C PHE A 88 -11.37 -13.24 3.78
N GLU A 89 -11.40 -11.91 3.88
CA GLU A 89 -10.29 -11.05 3.45
C GLU A 89 -9.06 -11.27 4.35
N ASP A 90 -9.23 -11.37 5.67
CA ASP A 90 -8.15 -11.64 6.62
C ASP A 90 -7.56 -13.05 6.43
N ASP A 91 -8.42 -14.05 6.16
CA ASP A 91 -7.99 -15.42 5.87
C ASP A 91 -7.12 -15.47 4.59
N LEU A 92 -7.51 -14.73 3.55
CA LEU A 92 -6.73 -14.63 2.31
C LEU A 92 -5.37 -13.96 2.52
N GLU A 93 -5.32 -12.89 3.32
CA GLU A 93 -4.08 -12.20 3.65
C GLU A 93 -3.13 -13.12 4.42
N GLN A 94 -3.64 -13.86 5.42
CA GLN A 94 -2.86 -14.84 6.16
C GLN A 94 -2.30 -15.95 5.25
N LEU A 95 -3.12 -16.47 4.33
CA LEU A 95 -2.67 -17.45 3.34
C LEU A 95 -1.57 -16.91 2.45
N TYR A 96 -1.72 -15.67 1.97
CA TYR A 96 -0.69 -15.02 1.17
C TYR A 96 0.63 -14.91 1.94
N HIS A 97 0.62 -14.47 3.18
CA HIS A 97 1.84 -14.36 4.01
C HIS A 97 2.49 -15.72 4.31
N GLN A 98 1.72 -16.81 4.43
CA GLN A 98 2.31 -18.16 4.56
C GLN A 98 3.10 -18.55 3.31
N LEU A 99 2.67 -18.13 2.13
CA LEU A 99 3.28 -18.45 0.84
C LEU A 99 4.42 -17.52 0.44
N GLU A 100 4.47 -16.33 0.99
CA GLU A 100 5.41 -15.27 0.63
C GLU A 100 6.88 -15.72 0.66
N PRO A 101 7.38 -16.45 1.68
CA PRO A 101 8.78 -16.90 1.70
C PRO A 101 9.17 -17.78 0.52
N LEU A 102 8.28 -18.68 0.07
CA LEU A 102 8.52 -19.50 -1.13
C LEU A 102 8.51 -18.64 -2.39
N TYR A 103 7.52 -17.75 -2.50
CA TYR A 103 7.40 -16.85 -3.65
C TYR A 103 8.61 -15.92 -3.80
N LEU A 104 9.08 -15.31 -2.69
CA LEU A 104 10.24 -14.42 -2.71
C LEU A 104 11.51 -15.13 -3.17
N ASN A 105 11.70 -16.38 -2.79
CA ASN A 105 12.84 -17.19 -3.23
C ASN A 105 12.72 -17.54 -4.73
N LEU A 106 11.54 -17.90 -5.21
CA LEU A 106 11.30 -18.15 -6.64
C LEU A 106 11.54 -16.87 -7.46
N HIS A 107 11.00 -15.74 -7.00
CA HIS A 107 11.15 -14.44 -7.67
C HIS A 107 12.64 -14.02 -7.77
N ALA A 108 13.40 -14.14 -6.68
CA ALA A 108 14.81 -13.78 -6.66
C ALA A 108 15.64 -14.64 -7.63
N PHE A 109 15.40 -15.95 -7.65
CA PHE A 109 16.05 -16.87 -8.58
C PHE A 109 15.73 -16.53 -10.04
N VAL A 110 14.47 -16.33 -10.38
CA VAL A 110 14.04 -15.97 -11.74
C VAL A 110 14.61 -14.61 -12.16
N ARG A 111 14.59 -13.63 -11.27
CA ARG A 111 15.16 -12.30 -11.50
C ARG A 111 16.67 -12.39 -11.81
N ARG A 112 17.43 -13.22 -11.09
CA ARG A 112 18.85 -13.46 -11.38
C ARG A 112 19.04 -14.04 -12.78
N LYS A 113 18.29 -15.05 -13.17
CA LYS A 113 18.38 -15.67 -14.49
C LYS A 113 18.03 -14.68 -15.63
N LEU A 114 17.04 -13.83 -15.40
CA LEU A 114 16.68 -12.77 -16.34
C LEU A 114 17.75 -11.66 -16.40
N TYR A 115 18.36 -11.32 -15.27
CA TYR A 115 19.51 -10.40 -15.23
C TYR A 115 20.69 -10.94 -16.03
N ASP A 116 21.03 -12.21 -15.87
CA ASP A 116 22.11 -12.85 -16.61
C ASP A 116 21.81 -12.89 -18.13
N ARG A 117 20.54 -12.97 -18.51
CA ARG A 117 20.12 -12.98 -19.90
C ARG A 117 20.04 -11.60 -20.55
N TYR A 118 19.44 -10.61 -19.88
CA TYR A 118 19.12 -9.30 -20.46
C TYR A 118 20.06 -8.19 -19.99
N GLY A 119 20.83 -8.42 -18.95
CA GLY A 119 21.82 -7.50 -18.39
C GLY A 119 21.27 -6.46 -17.42
N PRO A 120 22.17 -5.74 -16.73
CA PRO A 120 21.84 -4.79 -15.65
C PRO A 120 21.01 -3.58 -16.12
N LYS A 121 21.06 -3.27 -17.41
CA LYS A 121 20.27 -2.17 -18.00
C LYS A 121 18.77 -2.46 -17.92
N TYR A 122 18.37 -3.71 -18.11
CA TYR A 122 16.97 -4.10 -18.27
C TYR A 122 16.40 -4.92 -17.13
N VAL A 123 17.21 -5.39 -16.23
CA VAL A 123 16.79 -6.12 -15.02
C VAL A 123 17.64 -5.65 -13.83
N ASN A 124 16.97 -5.21 -12.77
CA ASN A 124 17.63 -4.77 -11.54
C ASN A 124 17.49 -5.85 -10.47
N LEU A 125 18.61 -6.31 -9.88
CA LEU A 125 18.63 -7.35 -8.85
C LEU A 125 17.98 -6.95 -7.51
N LYS A 126 17.68 -5.66 -7.33
CA LYS A 126 16.99 -5.12 -6.15
C LYS A 126 15.63 -4.53 -6.50
N GLY A 127 15.24 -4.56 -7.76
CA GLY A 127 13.97 -4.02 -8.25
C GLY A 127 12.96 -5.09 -8.64
N PRO A 128 11.74 -4.69 -9.04
CA PRO A 128 10.75 -5.58 -9.61
C PRO A 128 11.18 -6.10 -11.00
N ILE A 129 10.60 -7.21 -11.42
CA ILE A 129 10.84 -7.79 -12.76
C ILE A 129 9.93 -7.09 -13.79
N PRO A 130 10.45 -6.67 -14.96
CA PRO A 130 9.61 -6.16 -16.05
C PRO A 130 8.65 -7.22 -16.58
N ALA A 131 7.35 -6.93 -16.59
CA ALA A 131 6.27 -7.88 -16.85
C ALA A 131 6.41 -8.67 -18.17
N HIS A 132 6.90 -8.03 -19.23
CA HIS A 132 7.01 -8.62 -20.57
C HIS A 132 8.09 -9.72 -20.70
N LEU A 133 8.95 -9.91 -19.68
CA LEU A 133 10.06 -10.89 -19.71
C LEU A 133 9.67 -12.27 -19.19
N LEU A 134 8.46 -12.44 -18.66
CA LEU A 134 8.04 -13.62 -17.90
C LEU A 134 7.27 -14.65 -18.72
N GLY A 135 7.34 -14.56 -20.04
CA GLY A 135 6.82 -15.59 -20.93
C GLY A 135 5.29 -15.66 -21.10
N ASN A 136 4.57 -14.71 -20.48
CA ASN A 136 3.11 -14.64 -20.52
C ASN A 136 2.68 -13.18 -20.57
N MET A 137 1.61 -12.85 -21.30
CA MET A 137 1.12 -11.48 -21.50
C MET A 137 0.88 -10.74 -20.18
N TRP A 138 0.36 -11.44 -19.18
CA TRP A 138 0.01 -10.87 -17.87
C TRP A 138 1.02 -11.19 -16.79
N ALA A 139 2.11 -11.91 -17.13
CA ALA A 139 3.10 -12.41 -16.16
C ALA A 139 2.47 -13.18 -14.99
N GLN A 140 1.35 -13.86 -15.25
CA GLN A 140 0.62 -14.64 -14.24
C GLN A 140 1.21 -16.02 -14.02
N GLN A 141 1.87 -16.58 -15.03
CA GLN A 141 2.57 -17.86 -15.03
C GLN A 141 3.89 -17.68 -15.77
N TRP A 142 4.95 -18.37 -15.33
CA TRP A 142 6.32 -18.19 -15.83
C TRP A 142 6.89 -19.47 -16.45
N ASN A 143 6.08 -20.51 -16.60
CA ASN A 143 6.50 -21.81 -17.16
C ASN A 143 7.05 -21.72 -18.60
N ASN A 144 6.65 -20.72 -19.39
CA ASN A 144 7.16 -20.52 -20.75
C ASN A 144 8.63 -20.03 -20.81
N ILE A 145 9.23 -19.64 -19.71
CA ILE A 145 10.66 -19.32 -19.61
C ILE A 145 11.45 -20.40 -18.88
N TYR A 146 10.86 -21.57 -18.67
CA TYR A 146 11.51 -22.69 -17.99
C TYR A 146 12.85 -23.10 -18.63
N ASP A 147 12.98 -23.00 -19.97
CA ASP A 147 14.22 -23.22 -20.70
C ASP A 147 15.44 -22.44 -20.15
N MET A 148 15.21 -21.25 -19.61
CA MET A 148 16.23 -20.42 -18.98
C MET A 148 16.42 -20.72 -17.49
N MET A 149 15.50 -21.47 -16.88
CA MET A 149 15.42 -21.68 -15.42
C MET A 149 15.86 -23.07 -15.00
N ILE A 150 16.04 -24.02 -15.92
CA ILE A 150 16.29 -25.45 -15.63
C ILE A 150 17.44 -25.60 -14.62
N PRO A 151 17.21 -26.23 -13.45
CA PRO A 151 18.25 -26.48 -12.45
C PRO A 151 19.36 -27.42 -12.94
N TYR A 152 18.95 -28.55 -13.52
CA TYR A 152 19.83 -29.63 -13.97
C TYR A 152 19.56 -29.95 -15.43
N PRO A 153 20.20 -29.22 -16.38
CA PRO A 153 19.94 -29.35 -17.83
C PRO A 153 20.29 -30.74 -18.42
N GLU A 154 21.16 -31.49 -17.76
CA GLU A 154 21.58 -32.83 -18.16
C GLU A 154 20.55 -33.92 -17.82
N LYS A 155 19.56 -33.59 -17.00
CA LYS A 155 18.48 -34.54 -16.66
C LYS A 155 17.37 -34.49 -17.70
N PRO A 156 16.69 -35.62 -17.98
CA PRO A 156 15.58 -35.64 -18.92
C PRO A 156 14.45 -34.68 -18.49
N ASN A 157 13.99 -33.86 -19.43
CA ASN A 157 12.74 -33.12 -19.20
C ASN A 157 11.54 -34.06 -19.36
N LEU A 158 10.65 -34.03 -18.38
CA LEU A 158 9.42 -34.82 -18.42
C LEU A 158 8.47 -34.22 -19.45
N ASP A 159 8.43 -34.81 -20.65
CA ASP A 159 7.45 -34.50 -21.69
C ASP A 159 7.17 -35.78 -22.49
N VAL A 160 5.95 -36.28 -22.40
CA VAL A 160 5.53 -37.50 -23.07
C VAL A 160 4.78 -37.26 -24.40
N THR A 161 4.74 -36.02 -24.87
CA THR A 161 4.06 -35.61 -26.13
C THR A 161 4.53 -36.47 -27.29
N SER A 162 5.83 -36.65 -27.46
CA SER A 162 6.38 -37.46 -28.56
C SER A 162 5.97 -38.95 -28.46
N THR A 163 5.87 -39.51 -27.24
CA THR A 163 5.40 -40.88 -27.00
C THR A 163 3.94 -41.02 -27.34
N MET A 164 3.09 -40.06 -26.93
CA MET A 164 1.65 -40.05 -27.28
C MET A 164 1.46 -40.03 -28.79
N VAL A 165 2.18 -39.16 -29.52
CA VAL A 165 2.12 -39.09 -30.98
C VAL A 165 2.59 -40.39 -31.63
N GLN A 166 3.68 -40.98 -31.18
CA GLN A 166 4.21 -42.26 -31.67
C GLN A 166 3.24 -43.43 -31.45
N GLN A 167 2.52 -43.42 -30.32
CA GLN A 167 1.49 -44.40 -29.99
C GLN A 167 0.18 -44.15 -30.75
N GLY A 168 0.08 -43.09 -31.55
CA GLY A 168 -1.11 -42.75 -32.35
C GLY A 168 -2.30 -42.27 -31.54
N TRP A 169 -2.04 -41.61 -30.43
CA TRP A 169 -3.09 -40.98 -29.61
C TRP A 169 -3.84 -39.91 -30.43
N ASN A 170 -5.13 -39.74 -30.12
CA ASN A 170 -5.96 -38.65 -30.60
C ASN A 170 -6.77 -38.08 -29.46
N ALA A 171 -7.46 -36.96 -29.68
CA ALA A 171 -8.25 -36.32 -28.65
C ALA A 171 -9.23 -37.27 -27.95
N THR A 172 -10.01 -38.05 -28.71
CA THR A 172 -10.98 -39.01 -28.15
C THR A 172 -10.29 -40.01 -27.21
N HIS A 173 -9.10 -40.48 -27.57
CA HIS A 173 -8.35 -41.42 -26.74
C HIS A 173 -7.91 -40.76 -25.43
N MET A 174 -7.47 -39.50 -25.46
CA MET A 174 -7.11 -38.74 -24.26
C MET A 174 -8.30 -38.63 -23.29
N PHE A 175 -9.49 -38.33 -23.77
CA PHE A 175 -10.72 -38.32 -22.97
C PHE A 175 -11.09 -39.69 -22.41
N ARG A 176 -10.86 -40.79 -23.18
CA ARG A 176 -11.10 -42.16 -22.68
C ARG A 176 -10.13 -42.56 -21.57
N VAL A 177 -8.86 -42.17 -21.66
CA VAL A 177 -7.87 -42.39 -20.58
C VAL A 177 -8.26 -41.62 -19.32
N SER A 178 -8.78 -40.42 -19.47
CA SER A 178 -9.29 -39.65 -18.33
C SER A 178 -10.56 -40.28 -17.73
N GLU A 179 -11.49 -40.77 -18.56
CA GLU A 179 -12.65 -41.53 -18.06
C GLU A 179 -12.22 -42.76 -17.26
N GLU A 180 -11.22 -43.51 -17.74
CA GLU A 180 -10.66 -44.67 -17.04
C GLU A 180 -10.06 -44.29 -15.70
N PHE A 181 -9.37 -43.14 -15.60
CA PHE A 181 -8.87 -42.60 -14.36
C PHE A 181 -10.01 -42.46 -13.34
N PHE A 182 -11.08 -41.76 -13.68
CA PHE A 182 -12.21 -41.53 -12.78
C PHE A 182 -12.95 -42.80 -12.41
N THR A 183 -13.21 -43.71 -13.35
CA THR A 183 -13.88 -44.97 -13.08
C THR A 183 -13.01 -45.95 -12.27
N SER A 184 -11.68 -45.84 -12.41
CA SER A 184 -10.73 -46.55 -11.56
C SER A 184 -10.87 -46.19 -10.07
N LEU A 185 -11.20 -44.91 -9.78
CA LEU A 185 -11.51 -44.43 -8.44
C LEU A 185 -12.90 -44.86 -7.95
N GLY A 186 -13.76 -45.36 -8.83
CA GLY A 186 -15.16 -45.73 -8.53
C GLY A 186 -16.14 -44.59 -8.73
N LEU A 187 -15.75 -43.58 -9.48
CA LEU A 187 -16.62 -42.48 -9.90
C LEU A 187 -17.44 -42.85 -11.14
N LEU A 188 -18.30 -42.00 -11.62
CA LEU A 188 -19.26 -42.25 -12.67
C LEU A 188 -18.62 -42.20 -14.05
N GLU A 189 -19.13 -43.07 -14.96
CA GLU A 189 -18.82 -43.03 -16.39
C GLU A 189 -19.46 -41.80 -17.03
N MET A 190 -18.86 -41.30 -18.12
CA MET A 190 -19.45 -40.22 -18.92
C MET A 190 -20.70 -40.71 -19.64
N PRO A 191 -21.81 -39.91 -19.58
CA PRO A 191 -23.04 -40.31 -20.25
C PRO A 191 -22.89 -40.30 -21.77
N PRO A 192 -23.75 -41.03 -22.51
CA PRO A 192 -23.71 -41.05 -23.99
C PRO A 192 -23.76 -39.66 -24.60
N GLU A 193 -24.58 -38.76 -24.05
CA GLU A 193 -24.70 -37.36 -24.49
C GLU A 193 -23.38 -36.60 -24.46
N PHE A 194 -22.50 -36.92 -23.52
CA PHE A 194 -21.15 -36.35 -23.44
C PHE A 194 -20.36 -36.65 -24.71
N TRP A 195 -20.31 -37.90 -25.13
CA TRP A 195 -19.55 -38.35 -26.28
C TRP A 195 -20.15 -37.87 -27.59
N GLU A 196 -21.47 -37.75 -27.67
CA GLU A 196 -22.18 -37.36 -28.88
C GLU A 196 -22.14 -35.86 -29.15
N LYS A 197 -22.14 -35.02 -28.07
CA LYS A 197 -22.41 -33.61 -28.18
C LYS A 197 -21.24 -32.72 -27.78
N SER A 198 -20.24 -33.24 -27.13
CA SER A 198 -19.03 -32.43 -26.80
C SER A 198 -18.25 -32.07 -28.05
N MET A 199 -17.61 -30.91 -28.01
CA MET A 199 -16.64 -30.53 -29.03
C MET A 199 -15.23 -30.81 -28.51
N LEU A 200 -14.68 -31.96 -28.81
CA LEU A 200 -13.40 -32.43 -28.29
C LEU A 200 -12.20 -32.02 -29.16
N GLU A 201 -12.46 -31.61 -30.42
CA GLU A 201 -11.46 -31.16 -31.38
C GLU A 201 -11.96 -29.91 -32.11
N LYS A 202 -11.04 -29.10 -32.64
CA LYS A 202 -11.42 -27.95 -33.45
C LYS A 202 -12.15 -28.44 -34.74
N PRO A 203 -13.35 -27.92 -35.02
CA PRO A 203 -14.06 -28.26 -36.25
C PRO A 203 -13.26 -27.90 -37.50
N THR A 204 -13.31 -28.78 -38.52
CA THR A 204 -12.62 -28.60 -39.79
C THR A 204 -13.52 -28.04 -40.89
N ASP A 205 -14.77 -27.71 -40.60
CA ASP A 205 -15.78 -27.19 -41.53
C ASP A 205 -15.68 -25.67 -41.79
N GLY A 206 -14.67 -25.00 -41.21
CA GLY A 206 -14.40 -23.57 -41.43
C GLY A 206 -15.19 -22.62 -40.56
N ARG A 207 -16.02 -23.11 -39.62
CA ARG A 207 -16.67 -22.25 -38.64
C ARG A 207 -15.69 -21.78 -37.59
N GLU A 208 -15.86 -20.53 -37.13
CA GLU A 208 -15.10 -19.97 -36.02
C GLU A 208 -15.66 -20.48 -34.69
N VAL A 209 -14.79 -20.91 -33.80
CA VAL A 209 -15.13 -21.42 -32.48
C VAL A 209 -14.21 -20.81 -31.41
N VAL A 210 -14.74 -20.68 -30.19
CA VAL A 210 -13.93 -20.32 -29.03
C VAL A 210 -13.21 -21.56 -28.51
N CYS A 211 -11.91 -21.66 -28.75
CA CYS A 211 -11.09 -22.85 -28.44
C CYS A 211 -10.74 -23.01 -26.97
N HIS A 212 -10.98 -22.00 -26.13
CA HIS A 212 -10.75 -22.13 -24.68
C HIS A 212 -11.53 -23.31 -24.10
N ALA A 213 -10.83 -24.23 -23.41
CA ALA A 213 -11.44 -25.38 -22.78
C ALA A 213 -12.50 -24.97 -21.76
N SER A 214 -13.60 -25.68 -21.69
CA SER A 214 -14.66 -25.44 -20.71
C SER A 214 -15.64 -26.60 -20.63
N ALA A 215 -16.10 -26.88 -19.41
CA ALA A 215 -17.12 -27.88 -19.09
C ALA A 215 -18.47 -27.20 -18.89
N TRP A 216 -19.56 -27.87 -19.27
CA TRP A 216 -20.91 -27.33 -19.35
C TRP A 216 -21.91 -28.28 -18.71
N ASP A 217 -22.65 -27.83 -17.70
CA ASP A 217 -23.86 -28.47 -17.19
C ASP A 217 -25.08 -27.83 -17.87
N PHE A 218 -25.89 -28.65 -18.58
CA PHE A 218 -27.14 -28.20 -19.20
C PHE A 218 -28.36 -28.26 -18.28
N TYR A 219 -28.12 -28.50 -16.97
CA TYR A 219 -29.09 -28.52 -15.85
C TYR A 219 -30.25 -29.51 -16.00
N ASN A 220 -30.22 -30.39 -17.00
CA ASN A 220 -31.25 -31.39 -17.28
C ASN A 220 -30.94 -32.79 -16.72
N ARG A 221 -29.84 -32.90 -15.89
CA ARG A 221 -29.37 -34.16 -15.24
C ARG A 221 -28.83 -35.24 -16.20
N LYS A 222 -28.70 -34.95 -17.49
CA LYS A 222 -28.27 -35.93 -18.51
C LYS A 222 -27.19 -35.40 -19.42
N ASP A 223 -27.27 -34.13 -19.79
CA ASP A 223 -26.46 -33.51 -20.82
C ASP A 223 -25.36 -32.66 -20.13
N PHE A 224 -24.15 -33.17 -20.21
CA PHE A 224 -22.93 -32.56 -19.73
C PHE A 224 -21.91 -32.60 -20.83
N ARG A 225 -21.25 -31.51 -21.16
CA ARG A 225 -20.39 -31.41 -22.34
C ARG A 225 -19.07 -30.73 -22.01
N ILE A 226 -18.06 -31.04 -22.80
CA ILE A 226 -16.81 -30.26 -22.86
C ILE A 226 -16.72 -29.61 -24.26
N LYS A 227 -16.22 -28.38 -24.26
CA LYS A 227 -15.79 -27.69 -25.48
C LYS A 227 -14.29 -27.43 -25.35
N GLN A 228 -13.49 -28.07 -26.20
CA GLN A 228 -12.04 -27.96 -26.21
C GLN A 228 -11.48 -28.24 -27.60
N CYS A 229 -10.53 -27.42 -28.09
CA CYS A 229 -9.79 -27.70 -29.32
C CYS A 229 -8.52 -28.49 -28.96
N THR A 230 -8.70 -29.77 -28.62
CA THR A 230 -7.65 -30.61 -28.07
C THR A 230 -6.60 -30.96 -29.13
N THR A 231 -5.34 -30.81 -28.78
CA THR A 231 -4.18 -31.30 -29.55
C THR A 231 -3.47 -32.38 -28.71
N VAL A 232 -2.75 -33.28 -29.38
CA VAL A 232 -2.06 -34.39 -28.70
C VAL A 232 -0.75 -33.89 -28.11
N THR A 233 -0.84 -33.37 -26.88
CA THR A 233 0.30 -32.94 -26.06
C THR A 233 0.10 -33.34 -24.62
N MET A 234 1.19 -33.46 -23.86
CA MET A 234 1.16 -33.78 -22.43
C MET A 234 0.35 -32.70 -21.65
N GLU A 235 0.50 -31.43 -21.98
CA GLU A 235 -0.24 -30.32 -21.38
C GLU A 235 -1.75 -30.49 -21.60
N GLN A 236 -2.16 -30.81 -22.83
CA GLN A 236 -3.58 -31.00 -23.13
C GLN A 236 -4.14 -32.26 -22.45
N LEU A 237 -3.34 -33.29 -22.20
CA LEU A 237 -3.77 -34.46 -21.42
C LEU A 237 -4.15 -34.05 -19.99
N PHE A 238 -3.41 -33.15 -19.36
CA PHE A 238 -3.72 -32.62 -18.02
C PHE A 238 -4.97 -31.74 -18.06
N THR A 239 -5.11 -30.89 -19.06
CA THR A 239 -6.31 -30.08 -19.28
C THR A 239 -7.56 -30.95 -19.43
N VAL A 240 -7.48 -32.06 -20.18
CA VAL A 240 -8.58 -33.01 -20.31
C VAL A 240 -9.01 -33.59 -18.98
N HIS A 241 -8.06 -33.95 -18.09
CA HIS A 241 -8.39 -34.45 -16.75
C HIS A 241 -9.01 -33.37 -15.88
N HIS A 242 -8.55 -32.14 -16.00
CA HIS A 242 -9.11 -30.98 -15.30
C HIS A 242 -10.57 -30.74 -15.70
N GLU A 243 -10.85 -30.61 -16.99
CA GLU A 243 -12.20 -30.37 -17.50
C GLU A 243 -13.16 -31.54 -17.20
N MET A 244 -12.67 -32.78 -17.30
CA MET A 244 -13.46 -33.96 -16.92
C MET A 244 -13.69 -34.03 -15.41
N GLY A 245 -12.84 -33.45 -14.59
CA GLY A 245 -13.06 -33.24 -13.16
C GLY A 245 -14.29 -32.38 -12.89
N HIS A 246 -14.49 -31.31 -13.67
CA HIS A 246 -15.72 -30.50 -13.64
C HIS A 246 -16.96 -31.33 -14.02
N VAL A 247 -16.87 -32.13 -15.07
CA VAL A 247 -17.99 -32.99 -15.47
C VAL A 247 -18.30 -34.05 -14.40
N GLN A 248 -17.29 -34.62 -13.76
CA GLN A 248 -17.50 -35.52 -12.62
C GLN A 248 -18.24 -34.82 -11.47
N TYR A 249 -17.93 -33.55 -11.21
CA TYR A 249 -18.65 -32.78 -10.19
C TYR A 249 -20.13 -32.65 -10.58
N TYR A 250 -20.42 -32.28 -11.84
CA TYR A 250 -21.77 -32.18 -12.38
C TYR A 250 -22.55 -33.49 -12.26
N LEU A 251 -21.93 -34.60 -12.64
CA LEU A 251 -22.51 -35.95 -12.57
C LEU A 251 -22.84 -36.37 -11.13
N GLN A 252 -21.98 -36.06 -10.18
CA GLN A 252 -22.14 -36.49 -8.79
C GLN A 252 -23.24 -35.66 -8.08
N TYR A 253 -23.37 -34.36 -8.33
CA TYR A 253 -24.39 -33.52 -7.71
C TYR A 253 -25.70 -33.38 -8.49
N LYS A 254 -25.84 -34.03 -9.66
CA LYS A 254 -27.00 -33.86 -10.57
C LYS A 254 -28.38 -34.08 -9.91
N ASP A 255 -28.42 -34.86 -8.83
CA ASP A 255 -29.66 -35.17 -8.10
C ASP A 255 -29.97 -34.17 -6.96
N GLN A 256 -29.07 -33.26 -6.66
CA GLN A 256 -29.32 -32.15 -5.75
C GLN A 256 -30.39 -31.20 -6.34
N PRO A 257 -31.12 -30.43 -5.50
CA PRO A 257 -31.86 -29.25 -5.96
C PRO A 257 -30.98 -28.32 -6.80
N VAL A 258 -31.54 -27.70 -7.84
CA VAL A 258 -30.76 -26.88 -8.77
C VAL A 258 -29.95 -25.78 -8.09
N SER A 259 -30.46 -25.22 -6.98
CA SER A 259 -29.76 -24.22 -6.16
C SER A 259 -28.48 -24.72 -5.50
N PHE A 260 -28.32 -26.05 -5.38
CA PHE A 260 -27.14 -26.68 -4.75
C PHE A 260 -26.22 -27.37 -5.78
N ARG A 261 -26.50 -27.23 -7.09
CA ARG A 261 -25.66 -27.79 -8.15
C ARG A 261 -24.53 -26.83 -8.52
N SER A 262 -23.64 -26.63 -7.57
CA SER A 262 -22.42 -25.84 -7.71
C SER A 262 -21.34 -26.36 -6.76
N GLY A 263 -20.13 -25.90 -6.89
CA GLY A 263 -19.07 -26.18 -5.91
C GLY A 263 -19.45 -25.62 -4.52
N ALA A 264 -18.93 -26.22 -3.48
CA ALA A 264 -19.20 -25.80 -2.09
C ALA A 264 -18.86 -24.33 -1.83
N ASN A 265 -17.83 -23.81 -2.49
CA ASN A 265 -17.57 -22.39 -2.73
C ASN A 265 -17.00 -22.22 -4.14
N PRO A 266 -16.82 -20.99 -4.66
CA PRO A 266 -16.35 -20.78 -6.03
C PRO A 266 -14.99 -21.41 -6.38
N GLY A 267 -14.12 -21.68 -5.41
CA GLY A 267 -12.82 -22.31 -5.61
C GLY A 267 -12.86 -23.85 -5.68
N PHE A 268 -13.93 -24.51 -5.22
CA PHE A 268 -13.99 -25.97 -5.18
C PHE A 268 -14.02 -26.61 -6.56
N HIS A 269 -14.73 -26.02 -7.52
CA HIS A 269 -14.79 -26.56 -8.86
C HIS A 269 -13.42 -26.61 -9.51
N GLU A 270 -12.70 -25.52 -9.47
CA GLU A 270 -11.33 -25.44 -9.99
C GLU A 270 -10.37 -26.36 -9.24
N ALA A 271 -10.50 -26.42 -7.89
CA ALA A 271 -9.66 -27.30 -7.06
C ALA A 271 -9.84 -28.79 -7.39
N ILE A 272 -11.03 -29.22 -7.76
CA ILE A 272 -11.29 -30.62 -8.17
C ILE A 272 -10.64 -30.92 -9.52
N GLY A 273 -10.74 -30.04 -10.49
CA GLY A 273 -10.03 -30.19 -11.77
C GLY A 273 -8.51 -30.24 -11.58
N ASP A 274 -8.00 -29.32 -10.81
CA ASP A 274 -6.56 -29.20 -10.53
C ASP A 274 -5.99 -30.37 -9.73
N VAL A 275 -6.70 -30.92 -8.75
CA VAL A 275 -6.20 -32.09 -7.96
C VAL A 275 -6.05 -33.32 -8.82
N MET A 276 -6.86 -33.48 -9.87
CA MET A 276 -6.68 -34.54 -10.85
C MET A 276 -5.37 -34.35 -11.61
N SER A 277 -5.11 -33.13 -12.04
CA SER A 277 -3.86 -32.76 -12.74
C SER A 277 -2.62 -33.06 -11.88
N LEU A 278 -2.65 -32.81 -10.56
CA LEU A 278 -1.54 -33.13 -9.63
C LEU A 278 -1.25 -34.64 -9.59
N SER A 279 -2.26 -35.49 -9.67
CA SER A 279 -2.10 -36.94 -9.66
C SER A 279 -1.57 -37.47 -11.00
N VAL A 280 -2.20 -37.06 -12.10
CA VAL A 280 -1.88 -37.61 -13.44
C VAL A 280 -0.58 -37.06 -14.04
N SER A 281 -0.06 -35.93 -13.52
CA SER A 281 1.22 -35.38 -13.95
C SER A 281 2.45 -36.11 -13.37
N THR A 282 2.25 -37.00 -12.42
CA THR A 282 3.37 -37.71 -11.77
C THR A 282 4.03 -38.71 -12.73
N PRO A 283 5.38 -38.87 -12.69
CA PRO A 283 6.07 -39.90 -13.48
C PRO A 283 5.53 -41.29 -13.22
N SER A 284 5.08 -41.58 -11.99
CA SER A 284 4.46 -42.87 -11.60
C SER A 284 3.17 -43.12 -12.38
N HIS A 285 2.30 -42.13 -12.49
CA HIS A 285 1.06 -42.24 -13.24
C HIS A 285 1.34 -42.44 -14.74
N LEU A 286 2.19 -41.59 -15.34
CA LEU A 286 2.55 -41.65 -16.75
C LEU A 286 3.16 -43.00 -17.14
N LYS A 287 3.89 -43.65 -16.22
CA LYS A 287 4.36 -45.05 -16.39
C LYS A 287 3.19 -46.05 -16.36
N LYS A 288 2.27 -45.90 -15.40
CA LYS A 288 1.10 -46.79 -15.26
C LYS A 288 0.22 -46.80 -16.49
N ILE A 289 0.06 -45.66 -17.15
CA ILE A 289 -0.70 -45.55 -18.41
C ILE A 289 0.15 -45.82 -19.68
N GLY A 290 1.39 -46.29 -19.54
CA GLY A 290 2.24 -46.71 -20.63
C GLY A 290 2.93 -45.59 -21.44
N LEU A 291 3.00 -44.39 -20.92
CA LEU A 291 3.68 -43.25 -21.56
C LEU A 291 5.16 -43.11 -21.17
N LEU A 292 5.56 -43.79 -20.09
CA LEU A 292 6.95 -43.85 -19.63
C LEU A 292 7.38 -45.30 -19.42
N ASN A 293 8.58 -45.65 -19.81
CA ASN A 293 9.16 -47.00 -19.64
C ASN A 293 9.73 -47.20 -18.23
N SER A 294 10.31 -46.13 -17.64
CA SER A 294 10.91 -46.17 -16.31
C SER A 294 10.67 -44.85 -15.60
N VAL A 295 10.62 -44.92 -14.27
CA VAL A 295 10.61 -43.71 -13.41
C VAL A 295 12.00 -43.58 -12.81
N THR A 296 12.63 -42.45 -12.98
CA THR A 296 13.89 -42.09 -12.34
C THR A 296 13.53 -41.30 -11.08
N GLU A 297 13.68 -41.93 -9.93
CA GLU A 297 13.47 -41.30 -8.61
C GLU A 297 14.81 -40.74 -8.11
N ASP A 298 15.25 -39.63 -8.66
CA ASP A 298 16.41 -38.90 -8.14
C ASP A 298 16.01 -37.47 -7.78
N THR A 299 16.75 -36.89 -6.83
CA THR A 299 16.47 -35.53 -6.29
C THR A 299 16.54 -34.47 -7.37
N GLU A 300 17.47 -34.56 -8.32
CA GLU A 300 17.71 -33.54 -9.35
C GLU A 300 16.54 -33.49 -10.35
N SER A 301 16.05 -34.68 -10.77
CA SER A 301 14.85 -34.77 -11.64
C SER A 301 13.60 -34.26 -10.91
N SER A 302 13.47 -34.54 -9.60
CA SER A 302 12.38 -34.02 -8.77
C SER A 302 12.42 -32.50 -8.66
N ILE A 303 13.60 -31.91 -8.48
CA ILE A 303 13.75 -30.44 -8.41
C ILE A 303 13.41 -29.80 -9.77
N ASN A 304 13.84 -30.39 -10.89
CA ASN A 304 13.46 -29.92 -12.24
C ASN A 304 11.94 -29.91 -12.41
N TYR A 305 11.27 -30.99 -12.04
CA TYR A 305 9.80 -31.11 -12.10
C TYR A 305 9.12 -30.10 -11.19
N LEU A 306 9.53 -30.00 -9.92
CA LEU A 306 8.94 -29.09 -8.96
C LEU A 306 9.18 -27.62 -9.32
N LEU A 307 10.35 -27.25 -9.90
CA LEU A 307 10.58 -25.89 -10.36
C LEU A 307 9.67 -25.54 -11.55
N LYS A 308 9.48 -26.47 -12.50
CA LYS A 308 8.52 -26.26 -13.60
C LYS A 308 7.11 -25.99 -13.07
N MET A 309 6.68 -26.78 -12.09
CA MET A 309 5.39 -26.59 -11.41
C MET A 309 5.34 -25.28 -10.63
N ALA A 310 6.42 -24.89 -9.95
CA ALA A 310 6.49 -23.63 -9.19
C ALA A 310 6.39 -22.41 -10.10
N LEU A 311 7.02 -22.41 -11.27
CA LEU A 311 6.88 -21.36 -12.28
C LEU A 311 5.44 -21.22 -12.80
N GLU A 312 4.64 -22.25 -12.72
CA GLU A 312 3.22 -22.22 -13.05
C GLU A 312 2.35 -21.86 -11.85
N LYS A 313 2.43 -22.65 -10.77
CA LYS A 313 1.50 -22.59 -9.63
C LYS A 313 1.89 -21.51 -8.61
N ILE A 314 3.16 -21.42 -8.20
CA ILE A 314 3.61 -20.45 -7.20
C ILE A 314 3.68 -19.05 -7.78
N ALA A 315 4.18 -18.89 -9.01
CA ALA A 315 4.20 -17.60 -9.70
C ALA A 315 2.80 -16.98 -9.87
N PHE A 316 1.76 -17.84 -10.00
CA PHE A 316 0.38 -17.41 -10.15
C PHE A 316 -0.23 -16.80 -8.88
N LEU A 317 0.16 -17.27 -7.71
CA LEU A 317 -0.54 -16.97 -6.45
C LEU A 317 -0.68 -15.48 -6.15
N PRO A 318 0.37 -14.64 -6.24
CA PRO A 318 0.21 -13.20 -6.03
C PRO A 318 -0.71 -12.55 -7.06
N PHE A 319 -0.68 -13.00 -8.32
CA PHE A 319 -1.55 -12.49 -9.37
C PHE A 319 -3.03 -12.87 -9.12
N GLY A 320 -3.28 -14.11 -8.74
CA GLY A 320 -4.61 -14.59 -8.35
C GLY A 320 -5.19 -13.83 -7.15
N TYR A 321 -4.32 -13.45 -6.21
CA TYR A 321 -4.67 -12.72 -5.01
C TYR A 321 -5.02 -11.24 -5.28
N LEU A 322 -4.26 -10.54 -6.13
CA LEU A 322 -4.37 -9.09 -6.29
C LEU A 322 -5.51 -8.62 -7.21
N ILE A 323 -5.95 -9.44 -8.20
CA ILE A 323 -6.93 -8.98 -9.21
C ILE A 323 -8.25 -8.59 -8.57
N ASP A 324 -8.81 -9.45 -7.72
CA ASP A 324 -10.10 -9.15 -7.10
C ASP A 324 -9.95 -8.14 -5.97
N GLN A 325 -8.81 -8.03 -5.30
CA GLN A 325 -8.53 -6.91 -4.40
C GLN A 325 -8.62 -5.57 -5.14
N TRP A 326 -8.02 -5.49 -6.35
CA TRP A 326 -8.17 -4.31 -7.20
C TRP A 326 -9.65 -4.06 -7.54
N ARG A 327 -10.41 -5.10 -7.97
CA ARG A 327 -11.83 -4.95 -8.31
C ARG A 327 -12.69 -4.59 -7.10
N TRP A 328 -12.48 -5.20 -5.94
CA TRP A 328 -13.19 -4.84 -4.71
C TRP A 328 -12.95 -3.40 -4.33
N ASN A 329 -11.70 -2.93 -4.47
CA ASN A 329 -11.38 -1.52 -4.26
C ASN A 329 -12.03 -0.58 -5.29
N VAL A 330 -12.20 -1.03 -6.53
CA VAL A 330 -12.95 -0.30 -7.55
C VAL A 330 -14.44 -0.24 -7.19
N PHE A 331 -15.05 -1.37 -6.85
CA PHE A 331 -16.47 -1.44 -6.52
C PHE A 331 -16.83 -0.66 -5.26
N ASN A 332 -16.01 -0.71 -4.21
CA ASN A 332 -16.26 0.05 -2.98
C ASN A 332 -15.78 1.52 -3.06
N GLY A 333 -15.24 1.96 -4.19
CA GLY A 333 -14.80 3.33 -4.45
C GLY A 333 -13.44 3.71 -3.86
N ARG A 334 -12.70 2.78 -3.23
CA ARG A 334 -11.33 3.03 -2.75
C ARG A 334 -10.36 3.27 -3.92
N THR A 335 -10.59 2.62 -5.05
CA THR A 335 -9.91 2.88 -6.31
C THR A 335 -10.87 3.62 -7.26
N PRO A 336 -10.87 4.97 -7.28
CA PRO A 336 -11.69 5.74 -8.19
C PRO A 336 -11.18 5.65 -9.63
N PRO A 337 -11.99 6.05 -10.63
CA PRO A 337 -11.56 6.03 -12.04
C PRO A 337 -10.24 6.74 -12.31
N SER A 338 -9.93 7.81 -11.60
CA SER A 338 -8.66 8.55 -11.73
C SER A 338 -7.43 7.78 -11.25
N ARG A 339 -7.60 6.57 -10.67
CA ARG A 339 -6.54 5.74 -10.11
C ARG A 339 -6.55 4.30 -10.61
N TYR A 340 -7.39 3.94 -11.55
CA TYR A 340 -7.54 2.56 -12.02
C TYR A 340 -6.22 1.92 -12.44
N ASN A 341 -5.44 2.61 -13.23
CA ASN A 341 -4.18 2.09 -13.75
C ASN A 341 -3.04 2.17 -12.74
N TYR A 342 -3.00 3.23 -11.94
CA TYR A 342 -2.01 3.39 -10.88
C TYR A 342 -2.15 2.30 -9.82
N ASP A 343 -3.36 2.09 -9.26
CA ASP A 343 -3.59 1.10 -8.22
C ASP A 343 -3.37 -0.33 -8.75
N TRP A 344 -3.68 -0.58 -10.01
CA TRP A 344 -3.33 -1.84 -10.66
C TRP A 344 -1.83 -2.12 -10.59
N TRP A 345 -0.99 -1.18 -11.02
CA TRP A 345 0.46 -1.35 -11.02
C TRP A 345 1.06 -1.30 -9.63
N TYR A 346 0.47 -0.55 -8.72
CA TYR A 346 0.85 -0.57 -7.30
C TYR A 346 0.67 -1.97 -6.71
N LEU A 347 -0.49 -2.60 -6.87
CA LEU A 347 -0.75 -3.96 -6.38
C LEU A 347 0.14 -5.00 -7.08
N ARG A 348 0.35 -4.86 -8.39
CA ARG A 348 1.28 -5.71 -9.16
C ARG A 348 2.71 -5.63 -8.62
N THR A 349 3.18 -4.45 -8.30
CA THR A 349 4.52 -4.27 -7.73
C THR A 349 4.55 -4.75 -6.28
N LYS A 350 3.55 -4.39 -5.47
CA LYS A 350 3.49 -4.75 -4.05
C LYS A 350 3.49 -6.27 -3.83
N TYR A 351 2.57 -6.98 -4.44
CA TYR A 351 2.38 -8.41 -4.18
C TYR A 351 3.18 -9.32 -5.12
N GLN A 352 3.37 -8.91 -6.34
CA GLN A 352 4.00 -9.75 -7.36
C GLN A 352 5.46 -9.37 -7.66
N GLY A 353 5.93 -8.20 -7.24
CA GLY A 353 7.27 -7.72 -7.56
C GLY A 353 7.50 -7.53 -9.06
N ILE A 354 6.46 -7.11 -9.77
CA ILE A 354 6.48 -6.94 -11.23
C ILE A 354 6.17 -5.49 -11.58
N CYS A 355 6.97 -4.92 -12.48
CA CYS A 355 6.74 -3.55 -12.97
C CYS A 355 6.32 -3.51 -14.43
N SER A 356 5.66 -2.44 -14.81
CA SER A 356 5.45 -2.09 -16.21
C SER A 356 6.81 -1.84 -16.88
N PRO A 357 7.05 -2.40 -18.08
CA PRO A 357 8.31 -2.17 -18.80
C PRO A 357 8.41 -0.78 -19.45
N VAL A 358 7.32 -0.05 -19.56
CA VAL A 358 7.25 1.32 -20.09
C VAL A 358 6.40 2.18 -19.16
N SER A 359 6.51 3.51 -19.28
CA SER A 359 5.69 4.42 -18.49
C SER A 359 4.21 4.23 -18.81
N ARG A 360 3.39 4.00 -17.79
CA ARG A 360 1.94 3.86 -17.89
C ARG A 360 1.28 4.85 -16.93
N ASN A 361 0.24 5.51 -17.37
CA ASN A 361 -0.48 6.51 -16.58
C ASN A 361 -2.00 6.32 -16.71
N GLU A 362 -2.80 7.26 -16.22
CA GLU A 362 -4.25 7.15 -16.24
C GLU A 362 -4.90 7.37 -17.62
N SER A 363 -4.15 7.66 -18.69
CA SER A 363 -4.66 7.52 -20.05
C SER A 363 -4.70 6.06 -20.53
N ASN A 364 -4.07 5.16 -19.79
CA ASN A 364 -4.06 3.73 -20.02
C ASN A 364 -5.10 3.02 -19.12
N PHE A 365 -5.51 1.83 -19.54
CA PHE A 365 -6.37 0.95 -18.76
C PHE A 365 -5.88 -0.49 -18.85
N ASP A 366 -4.72 -0.76 -18.23
CA ASP A 366 -4.04 -2.05 -18.30
C ASP A 366 -4.82 -3.21 -17.65
N PRO A 367 -5.65 -3.01 -16.60
CA PRO A 367 -6.54 -4.06 -16.10
C PRO A 367 -7.45 -4.62 -17.21
N GLY A 368 -7.95 -3.77 -18.12
CA GLY A 368 -8.80 -4.17 -19.24
C GLY A 368 -8.14 -5.13 -20.25
N ALA A 369 -6.80 -5.19 -20.25
CA ALA A 369 -6.06 -6.14 -21.09
C ALA A 369 -6.12 -7.59 -20.59
N LYS A 370 -6.69 -7.86 -19.40
CA LYS A 370 -6.93 -9.21 -18.85
C LYS A 370 -8.41 -9.57 -18.99
N TYR A 371 -8.71 -10.65 -19.76
CA TYR A 371 -10.08 -11.05 -20.11
C TYR A 371 -11.10 -11.06 -18.97
N HIS A 372 -10.70 -11.52 -17.78
CA HIS A 372 -11.57 -11.64 -16.62
C HIS A 372 -12.11 -10.30 -16.10
N ILE A 373 -11.46 -9.20 -16.46
CA ILE A 373 -11.93 -7.83 -16.12
C ILE A 373 -13.10 -7.42 -17.06
N PRO A 374 -12.93 -7.36 -18.40
CA PRO A 374 -14.03 -7.05 -19.31
C PRO A 374 -15.12 -8.15 -19.36
N GLY A 375 -14.77 -9.40 -19.13
CA GLY A 375 -15.68 -10.54 -19.05
C GLY A 375 -16.38 -10.72 -17.71
N ASN A 376 -16.09 -9.85 -16.74
CA ASN A 376 -16.68 -9.82 -15.39
C ASN A 376 -16.63 -11.15 -14.63
N THR A 377 -15.57 -11.91 -14.76
CA THR A 377 -15.40 -13.18 -14.04
C THR A 377 -14.61 -12.96 -12.75
N PRO A 378 -15.17 -13.24 -11.56
CA PRO A 378 -14.43 -13.16 -10.27
C PRO A 378 -13.18 -14.04 -10.29
N TYR A 379 -12.07 -13.53 -9.81
CA TYR A 379 -10.75 -14.14 -9.99
C TYR A 379 -10.16 -14.79 -8.73
N ILE A 380 -10.56 -14.34 -7.55
CA ILE A 380 -10.06 -14.88 -6.27
C ILE A 380 -10.31 -16.39 -6.12
N ARG A 381 -11.31 -16.93 -6.84
CA ARG A 381 -11.59 -18.37 -6.89
C ARG A 381 -10.37 -19.20 -7.28
N TYR A 382 -9.51 -18.67 -8.16
CA TYR A 382 -8.30 -19.36 -8.59
C TYR A 382 -7.22 -19.36 -7.49
N PHE A 383 -7.08 -18.27 -6.73
CA PHE A 383 -6.21 -18.26 -5.55
C PHE A 383 -6.68 -19.28 -4.52
N VAL A 384 -7.97 -19.28 -4.20
CA VAL A 384 -8.59 -20.23 -3.27
C VAL A 384 -8.43 -21.67 -3.78
N SER A 385 -8.66 -21.91 -5.07
CA SER A 385 -8.47 -23.21 -5.70
C SER A 385 -7.04 -23.72 -5.56
N PHE A 386 -6.05 -22.87 -5.80
CA PHE A 386 -4.63 -23.23 -5.69
C PHE A 386 -4.21 -23.60 -4.26
N ILE A 387 -4.91 -23.13 -3.24
CA ILE A 387 -4.70 -23.60 -1.87
C ILE A 387 -5.42 -24.91 -1.64
N LEU A 388 -6.71 -24.99 -1.96
CA LEU A 388 -7.57 -26.14 -1.70
C LEU A 388 -7.10 -27.40 -2.45
N GLN A 389 -6.62 -27.27 -3.70
CA GLN A 389 -6.16 -28.43 -4.46
C GLN A 389 -5.05 -29.22 -3.73
N PHE A 390 -4.12 -28.55 -3.05
CA PHE A 390 -3.08 -29.25 -2.29
C PHE A 390 -3.60 -29.84 -0.99
N GLN A 391 -4.54 -29.20 -0.30
CA GLN A 391 -5.22 -29.79 0.85
C GLN A 391 -6.01 -31.04 0.45
N PHE A 392 -6.75 -30.98 -0.67
CA PHE A 392 -7.47 -32.13 -1.22
C PHE A 392 -6.51 -33.23 -1.64
N HIS A 393 -5.45 -32.90 -2.36
CA HIS A 393 -4.43 -33.86 -2.80
C HIS A 393 -3.82 -34.57 -1.60
N LYS A 394 -3.39 -33.87 -0.57
CA LYS A 394 -2.84 -34.47 0.64
C LYS A 394 -3.83 -35.44 1.31
N ALA A 395 -5.09 -35.03 1.45
CA ALA A 395 -6.13 -35.87 2.05
C ALA A 395 -6.45 -37.13 1.23
N LEU A 396 -6.45 -37.00 -0.10
CA LEU A 396 -6.68 -38.15 -1.01
C LEU A 396 -5.47 -39.06 -1.09
N CYS A 397 -4.26 -38.56 -1.03
CA CYS A 397 -3.01 -39.32 -0.93
C CYS A 397 -2.94 -40.13 0.35
N GLN A 398 -3.36 -39.57 1.48
CA GLN A 398 -3.48 -40.30 2.76
C GLN A 398 -4.51 -41.43 2.65
N ALA A 399 -5.65 -41.16 1.98
CA ALA A 399 -6.66 -42.20 1.75
C ALA A 399 -6.15 -43.29 0.80
N ALA A 400 -5.28 -42.95 -0.15
CA ALA A 400 -4.61 -43.93 -1.03
C ALA A 400 -3.44 -44.65 -0.36
N ASN A 401 -3.18 -44.44 0.95
CA ASN A 401 -2.06 -45.00 1.72
C ASN A 401 -0.68 -44.66 1.11
N HIS A 402 -0.56 -43.47 0.50
CA HIS A 402 0.73 -42.99 -0.01
C HIS A 402 1.69 -42.70 1.16
N THR A 403 2.94 -43.18 1.07
CA THR A 403 3.97 -43.04 2.12
C THR A 403 5.22 -42.23 1.66
N GLY A 404 5.27 -41.80 0.42
CA GLY A 404 6.37 -41.01 -0.15
C GLY A 404 6.15 -39.48 -0.03
N PRO A 405 7.06 -38.69 -0.62
CA PRO A 405 6.87 -37.24 -0.76
C PRO A 405 5.57 -36.90 -1.49
N LEU A 406 4.87 -35.85 -1.01
CA LEU A 406 3.53 -35.54 -1.52
C LEU A 406 3.47 -35.32 -3.03
N HIS A 407 4.52 -34.75 -3.63
CA HIS A 407 4.60 -34.50 -5.09
C HIS A 407 4.78 -35.78 -5.94
N THR A 408 4.97 -36.94 -5.33
CA THR A 408 5.06 -38.24 -6.04
C THR A 408 3.77 -39.06 -5.96
N CYS A 409 2.77 -38.55 -5.27
CA CYS A 409 1.52 -39.26 -5.02
C CYS A 409 0.65 -39.32 -6.27
N ASP A 410 0.19 -40.54 -6.58
CA ASP A 410 -0.80 -40.87 -7.61
C ASP A 410 -1.96 -41.64 -6.98
N ILE A 411 -3.15 -41.08 -7.02
CA ILE A 411 -4.38 -41.67 -6.43
C ILE A 411 -5.07 -42.66 -7.38
N TYR A 412 -4.57 -42.85 -8.59
CA TYR A 412 -5.13 -43.77 -9.58
C TYR A 412 -5.39 -45.18 -8.99
N MET A 413 -6.57 -45.73 -9.25
CA MET A 413 -7.09 -47.02 -8.73
C MET A 413 -7.40 -47.05 -7.23
N SER A 414 -7.26 -45.98 -6.48
CA SER A 414 -7.64 -45.98 -5.06
C SER A 414 -9.13 -45.74 -4.86
N LYS A 415 -9.85 -46.78 -4.50
CA LYS A 415 -11.29 -46.73 -4.19
C LYS A 415 -11.58 -45.89 -2.94
N GLU A 416 -10.68 -45.89 -1.97
CA GLU A 416 -10.78 -45.14 -0.73
C GLU A 416 -10.69 -43.62 -1.03
N ALA A 417 -9.72 -43.22 -1.84
CA ALA A 417 -9.60 -41.84 -2.28
C ALA A 417 -10.84 -41.43 -3.11
N GLY A 418 -11.28 -42.28 -4.04
CA GLY A 418 -12.48 -42.04 -4.84
C GLY A 418 -13.76 -41.92 -4.01
N THR A 419 -13.90 -42.70 -2.93
CA THR A 419 -15.04 -42.61 -2.00
C THR A 419 -15.07 -41.25 -1.28
N LYS A 420 -13.93 -40.82 -0.73
CA LYS A 420 -13.83 -39.50 -0.12
C LYS A 420 -14.16 -38.38 -1.11
N LEU A 421 -13.60 -38.48 -2.32
CA LEU A 421 -13.86 -37.50 -3.40
C LEU A 421 -15.34 -37.47 -3.76
N SER A 422 -15.97 -38.66 -3.99
CA SER A 422 -17.41 -38.75 -4.31
C SER A 422 -18.29 -38.06 -3.26
N ASN A 423 -17.95 -38.15 -1.99
CA ASN A 423 -18.71 -37.54 -0.90
C ASN A 423 -18.68 -36.01 -0.99
N VAL A 424 -17.52 -35.44 -1.36
CA VAL A 424 -17.37 -34.00 -1.61
C VAL A 424 -18.23 -33.58 -2.80
N LEU A 425 -18.07 -34.28 -3.92
CA LEU A 425 -18.74 -33.95 -5.19
C LEU A 425 -20.27 -34.04 -5.08
N LYS A 426 -20.80 -35.09 -4.41
CA LYS A 426 -22.25 -35.30 -4.21
C LYS A 426 -22.89 -34.20 -3.36
N ALA A 427 -22.17 -33.61 -2.46
CA ALA A 427 -22.71 -32.56 -1.59
C ALA A 427 -23.06 -31.28 -2.39
N GLY A 428 -22.32 -30.99 -3.47
CA GLY A 428 -22.47 -29.70 -4.16
C GLY A 428 -22.29 -28.54 -3.17
N SER A 429 -23.20 -27.56 -3.18
CA SER A 429 -23.26 -26.49 -2.21
C SER A 429 -24.36 -26.66 -1.16
N SER A 430 -24.83 -27.93 -0.93
CA SER A 430 -25.88 -28.21 0.05
C SER A 430 -25.46 -28.13 1.51
N LYS A 431 -24.16 -27.99 1.76
CA LYS A 431 -23.52 -27.79 3.06
C LYS A 431 -22.50 -26.67 2.96
N SER A 432 -22.14 -26.10 4.10
CA SER A 432 -21.07 -25.09 4.12
C SER A 432 -19.76 -25.70 3.62
N TRP A 433 -18.94 -24.91 2.94
CA TRP A 433 -17.67 -25.40 2.43
C TRP A 433 -16.73 -25.83 3.56
N GLN A 434 -16.82 -25.19 4.73
CA GLN A 434 -16.08 -25.55 5.95
C GLN A 434 -16.41 -26.98 6.39
N GLU A 435 -17.69 -27.36 6.42
CA GLU A 435 -18.10 -28.73 6.79
C GLU A 435 -17.60 -29.76 5.76
N ILE A 436 -17.67 -29.41 4.48
CA ILE A 436 -17.21 -30.31 3.41
C ILE A 436 -15.68 -30.47 3.46
N LEU A 437 -14.95 -29.38 3.68
CA LEU A 437 -13.50 -29.38 3.84
C LEU A 437 -13.08 -30.23 5.07
N LEU A 438 -13.75 -30.02 6.20
CA LEU A 438 -13.51 -30.79 7.43
C LEU A 438 -13.68 -32.30 7.21
N ASN A 439 -14.74 -32.69 6.50
CA ASN A 439 -15.02 -34.10 6.20
C ASN A 439 -13.97 -34.74 5.29
N LEU A 440 -13.38 -33.97 4.37
CA LEU A 440 -12.34 -34.45 3.48
C LEU A 440 -10.96 -34.47 4.13
N THR A 441 -10.58 -33.34 4.78
CA THR A 441 -9.19 -33.05 5.17
C THR A 441 -8.93 -33.15 6.67
N GLY A 442 -9.98 -33.10 7.49
CA GLY A 442 -9.87 -33.02 8.96
C GLY A 442 -9.72 -31.57 9.50
N THR A 443 -9.76 -30.56 8.65
CA THR A 443 -9.78 -29.13 9.05
C THR A 443 -10.89 -28.38 8.32
N ASP A 444 -11.50 -27.42 8.98
CA ASP A 444 -12.55 -26.55 8.44
C ASP A 444 -12.02 -25.22 7.87
N LYS A 445 -10.68 -25.06 7.82
CA LYS A 445 -10.01 -23.84 7.36
C LYS A 445 -9.11 -24.10 6.15
N MET A 446 -9.03 -23.12 5.29
CA MET A 446 -8.00 -23.07 4.25
C MET A 446 -6.62 -22.90 4.91
N ASP A 447 -5.65 -23.68 4.46
CA ASP A 447 -4.28 -23.68 4.99
C ASP A 447 -3.27 -23.98 3.88
N ALA A 448 -2.18 -23.21 3.82
CA ALA A 448 -1.15 -23.38 2.82
C ALA A 448 -0.15 -24.51 3.12
N GLY A 449 -0.23 -25.16 4.29
CA GLY A 449 0.75 -26.18 4.74
C GLY A 449 0.93 -27.33 3.77
N ALA A 450 -0.16 -27.85 3.16
CA ALA A 450 -0.08 -28.92 2.17
C ALA A 450 0.65 -28.48 0.88
N LEU A 451 0.44 -27.25 0.43
CA LEU A 451 1.16 -26.66 -0.70
C LEU A 451 2.65 -26.50 -0.37
N LEU A 452 2.97 -25.93 0.78
CA LEU A 452 4.37 -25.77 1.23
C LEU A 452 5.09 -27.10 1.38
N GLU A 453 4.40 -28.15 1.89
CA GLU A 453 4.93 -29.50 1.95
C GLU A 453 5.21 -30.07 0.54
N TYR A 454 4.30 -29.88 -0.40
CA TYR A 454 4.47 -30.33 -1.78
C TYR A 454 5.71 -29.72 -2.46
N PHE A 455 5.95 -28.43 -2.23
CA PHE A 455 7.07 -27.70 -2.80
C PHE A 455 8.32 -27.64 -1.90
N SER A 456 8.36 -28.30 -0.75
CA SER A 456 9.51 -28.20 0.19
C SER A 456 10.86 -28.51 -0.46
N PRO A 457 11.03 -29.54 -1.33
CA PRO A 457 12.35 -29.83 -1.89
C PRO A 457 12.86 -28.72 -2.80
N VAL A 458 12.01 -28.10 -3.62
CA VAL A 458 12.43 -26.99 -4.46
C VAL A 458 12.56 -25.71 -3.67
N THR A 459 11.84 -25.53 -2.57
CA THR A 459 12.00 -24.39 -1.66
C THR A 459 13.39 -24.38 -1.03
N GLU A 460 13.84 -25.51 -0.50
CA GLU A 460 15.16 -25.68 0.09
C GLU A 460 16.26 -25.45 -0.96
N TRP A 461 16.08 -25.98 -2.16
CA TRP A 461 16.99 -25.77 -3.27
C TRP A 461 17.08 -24.28 -3.68
N LEU A 462 15.95 -23.60 -3.83
CA LEU A 462 15.90 -22.16 -4.15
C LEU A 462 16.60 -21.31 -3.09
N GLN A 463 16.37 -21.60 -1.81
CA GLN A 463 17.03 -20.93 -0.70
C GLN A 463 18.55 -21.11 -0.75
N GLN A 464 19.00 -22.33 -1.04
CA GLN A 464 20.43 -22.62 -1.20
C GLN A 464 21.01 -21.81 -2.38
N GLN A 465 20.37 -21.84 -3.56
CA GLN A 465 20.84 -21.11 -4.74
C GLN A 465 20.89 -19.60 -4.51
N ASN A 466 19.87 -19.02 -3.91
CA ASN A 466 19.84 -17.60 -3.61
C ASN A 466 20.89 -17.19 -2.57
N ASN A 467 21.17 -18.05 -1.58
CA ASN A 467 22.23 -17.81 -0.61
C ASN A 467 23.63 -17.88 -1.24
N GLU A 468 23.87 -18.85 -2.14
CA GLU A 468 25.15 -19.00 -2.85
C GLU A 468 25.47 -17.78 -3.74
N THR A 469 24.44 -17.16 -4.33
CA THR A 469 24.57 -15.98 -5.19
C THR A 469 24.34 -14.66 -4.45
N ASN A 470 24.08 -14.68 -3.15
CA ASN A 470 23.74 -13.52 -2.30
C ASN A 470 22.58 -12.68 -2.87
N GLU A 471 21.49 -13.33 -3.27
CA GLU A 471 20.33 -12.64 -3.80
C GLU A 471 19.60 -11.84 -2.73
N VAL A 472 19.13 -10.67 -3.11
CA VAL A 472 18.21 -9.88 -2.28
C VAL A 472 16.80 -10.44 -2.45
N LEU A 473 16.19 -10.94 -1.37
CA LEU A 473 14.79 -11.34 -1.39
C LEU A 473 13.89 -10.10 -1.39
N GLY A 474 12.82 -10.16 -2.18
CA GLY A 474 11.98 -8.99 -2.41
C GLY A 474 12.59 -7.98 -3.40
N TRP A 475 12.04 -6.78 -3.44
CA TRP A 475 12.39 -5.71 -4.37
C TRP A 475 12.45 -4.34 -3.66
N PRO A 476 13.47 -4.11 -2.83
CA PRO A 476 13.60 -2.87 -2.04
C PRO A 476 13.68 -1.60 -2.90
N GLU A 477 14.13 -1.70 -4.15
CA GLU A 477 14.05 -0.61 -5.12
C GLU A 477 12.72 -0.67 -5.89
N PHE A 478 11.64 -0.49 -5.15
CA PHE A 478 10.25 -0.65 -5.57
C PHE A 478 9.88 0.19 -6.81
N ASP A 479 10.36 1.42 -6.90
CA ASP A 479 10.04 2.37 -7.98
C ASP A 479 10.89 2.17 -9.24
N TRP A 480 11.82 1.23 -9.23
CA TRP A 480 12.67 1.01 -10.39
C TRP A 480 11.87 0.59 -11.63
N ARG A 481 12.25 1.12 -12.78
CA ARG A 481 11.71 0.76 -14.11
C ARG A 481 12.86 0.59 -15.09
N PRO A 482 12.76 -0.34 -16.06
CA PRO A 482 13.78 -0.48 -17.08
C PRO A 482 13.74 0.72 -18.03
N PRO A 483 14.92 1.14 -18.59
CA PRO A 483 14.95 2.15 -19.63
C PRO A 483 14.35 1.60 -20.94
N ILE A 484 13.81 2.51 -21.73
CA ILE A 484 13.28 2.18 -23.05
C ILE A 484 14.46 1.85 -23.99
N PRO A 485 14.37 0.78 -24.78
CA PRO A 485 15.44 0.42 -25.73
C PRO A 485 15.69 1.51 -26.77
N GLU A 486 16.94 1.73 -27.11
CA GLU A 486 17.32 2.64 -28.20
C GLU A 486 16.61 2.28 -29.53
N GLY A 487 16.02 3.27 -30.18
CA GLY A 487 15.24 3.09 -31.42
C GLY A 487 13.86 2.41 -31.22
N TYR A 488 13.35 2.37 -30.00
CA TYR A 488 11.94 2.04 -29.73
C TYR A 488 11.08 3.28 -30.07
N PRO A 489 9.94 3.15 -30.73
CA PRO A 489 9.12 4.30 -31.13
C PRO A 489 8.47 4.95 -29.90
N GLU A 490 9.07 6.02 -29.41
CA GLU A 490 8.46 6.90 -28.41
C GLU A 490 8.56 8.37 -28.77
N GLY A 491 7.52 9.10 -28.36
CA GLY A 491 7.44 10.53 -28.50
C GLY A 491 8.29 11.29 -27.47
N ILE A 492 9.10 12.22 -27.95
CA ILE A 492 9.99 13.18 -27.31
C ILE A 492 11.41 12.64 -27.08
N ASP A 493 12.34 13.14 -27.87
CA ASP A 493 13.78 13.00 -27.64
C ASP A 493 14.16 13.56 -26.28
N LYS A 494 14.50 12.69 -25.32
CA LYS A 494 15.04 13.12 -24.04
C LYS A 494 16.51 13.53 -24.16
N ILE A 495 16.88 14.54 -23.39
CA ILE A 495 18.25 15.06 -23.37
C ILE A 495 19.10 14.19 -22.45
N ALA A 496 20.01 13.41 -23.01
CA ALA A 496 20.94 12.54 -22.27
C ALA A 496 22.33 13.21 -22.05
N ASP A 497 22.41 14.53 -22.11
CA ASP A 497 23.63 15.30 -21.93
C ASP A 497 23.73 15.82 -20.49
N GLU A 498 24.66 15.22 -19.70
CA GLU A 498 24.89 15.61 -18.31
C GLU A 498 25.46 17.04 -18.18
N ALA A 499 26.25 17.52 -19.14
CA ALA A 499 26.80 18.87 -19.11
C ALA A 499 25.68 19.91 -19.30
N GLN A 500 24.77 19.65 -20.23
CA GLN A 500 23.57 20.47 -20.43
C GLN A 500 22.63 20.43 -19.22
N ALA A 501 22.52 19.26 -18.55
CA ALA A 501 21.77 19.17 -17.31
C ALA A 501 22.40 20.02 -16.18
N LYS A 502 23.72 20.02 -16.03
CA LYS A 502 24.43 20.87 -15.05
C LYS A 502 24.25 22.36 -15.33
N GLU A 503 24.30 22.78 -16.58
CA GLU A 503 24.02 24.17 -16.97
C GLU A 503 22.58 24.56 -16.62
N PHE A 504 21.60 23.71 -16.98
CA PHE A 504 20.20 23.88 -16.62
C PHE A 504 20.01 24.00 -15.10
N LEU A 505 20.63 23.14 -14.29
CA LEU A 505 20.53 23.19 -12.83
C LEU A 505 21.22 24.44 -12.22
N SER A 506 22.28 24.94 -12.84
CA SER A 506 22.92 26.22 -12.44
C SER A 506 21.98 27.41 -12.65
N GLU A 507 21.32 27.45 -13.80
CA GLU A 507 20.28 28.47 -14.09
C GLU A 507 19.13 28.35 -13.08
N TYR A 508 18.62 27.15 -12.86
CA TYR A 508 17.56 26.88 -11.90
C TYR A 508 17.91 27.37 -10.49
N ASN A 509 19.06 26.98 -9.96
CA ASN A 509 19.48 27.35 -8.61
C ASN A 509 19.49 28.88 -8.41
N ARG A 510 20.01 29.63 -9.39
CA ARG A 510 20.07 31.09 -9.32
C ARG A 510 18.66 31.71 -9.35
N THR A 511 17.83 31.31 -10.29
CA THR A 511 16.49 31.91 -10.45
C THR A 511 15.52 31.46 -9.33
N ALA A 512 15.67 30.22 -8.81
CA ALA A 512 14.86 29.75 -7.71
C ALA A 512 15.16 30.49 -6.40
N GLU A 513 16.44 30.80 -6.09
CA GLU A 513 16.80 31.64 -4.93
C GLU A 513 16.08 32.99 -4.95
N GLU A 514 16.02 33.65 -6.12
CA GLU A 514 15.35 34.95 -6.28
C GLU A 514 13.82 34.85 -6.04
N VAL A 515 13.19 33.86 -6.65
CA VAL A 515 11.73 33.72 -6.61
C VAL A 515 11.25 33.25 -5.24
N TRP A 516 11.97 32.30 -4.63
CA TRP A 516 11.63 31.78 -3.29
C TRP A 516 11.87 32.81 -2.22
N ASN A 517 12.96 33.59 -2.32
CA ASN A 517 13.20 34.76 -1.44
C ASN A 517 12.03 35.74 -1.51
N ALA A 518 11.58 36.12 -2.70
CA ALA A 518 10.47 37.07 -2.88
C ALA A 518 9.15 36.56 -2.25
N TYR A 519 8.88 35.24 -2.36
CA TYR A 519 7.71 34.64 -1.73
C TYR A 519 7.86 34.62 -0.21
N THR A 520 9.03 34.23 0.32
CA THR A 520 9.27 34.12 1.76
C THR A 520 9.19 35.50 2.41
N GLU A 521 9.70 36.57 1.80
CA GLU A 521 9.54 37.97 2.28
C GLU A 521 8.07 38.39 2.35
N ALA A 522 7.28 38.08 1.32
CA ALA A 522 5.86 38.41 1.30
C ALA A 522 5.07 37.59 2.35
N SER A 523 5.40 36.30 2.51
CA SER A 523 4.80 35.42 3.51
C SER A 523 5.19 35.84 4.94
N TRP A 524 6.44 36.20 5.17
CA TRP A 524 6.88 36.78 6.44
C TRP A 524 6.11 38.05 6.77
N THR A 525 5.98 38.98 5.82
CA THR A 525 5.26 40.25 5.99
C THR A 525 3.80 39.99 6.38
N TYR A 526 3.14 39.04 5.73
CA TYR A 526 1.77 38.67 6.07
C TYR A 526 1.68 38.06 7.48
N ASN A 527 2.55 37.11 7.84
CA ASN A 527 2.53 36.42 9.13
C ASN A 527 2.84 37.36 10.32
N THR A 528 3.65 38.40 10.10
CA THR A 528 4.00 39.38 11.11
C THR A 528 3.12 40.65 11.08
N ASN A 529 2.18 40.75 10.12
CA ASN A 529 1.18 41.80 10.03
C ASN A 529 0.02 41.35 9.13
N ILE A 530 -0.99 40.73 9.73
CA ILE A 530 -2.14 40.13 9.04
C ILE A 530 -3.05 41.23 8.51
N THR A 531 -3.01 41.47 7.19
CA THR A 531 -3.90 42.42 6.47
C THR A 531 -4.28 41.82 5.13
N ASP A 532 -5.43 42.21 4.56
CA ASP A 532 -5.85 41.79 3.23
C ASP A 532 -4.82 42.17 2.14
N HIS A 533 -4.24 43.36 2.25
CA HIS A 533 -3.20 43.79 1.33
C HIS A 533 -1.94 42.89 1.36
N ASN A 534 -1.44 42.53 2.56
CA ASN A 534 -0.28 41.66 2.68
C ASN A 534 -0.61 40.26 2.20
N LYS A 535 -1.86 39.80 2.42
CA LYS A 535 -2.36 38.51 1.91
C LYS A 535 -2.34 38.49 0.37
N GLU A 536 -2.83 39.53 -0.29
CA GLU A 536 -2.82 39.64 -1.75
C GLU A 536 -1.42 39.55 -2.32
N ILE A 537 -0.45 40.31 -1.74
CA ILE A 537 0.95 40.25 -2.14
C ILE A 537 1.55 38.87 -1.98
N MET A 538 1.30 38.24 -0.83
CA MET A 538 1.77 36.85 -0.56
C MET A 538 1.23 35.88 -1.61
N LEU A 539 -0.06 35.92 -1.93
CA LEU A 539 -0.70 35.07 -2.94
C LEU A 539 -0.13 35.32 -4.37
N GLU A 540 0.15 36.60 -4.72
CA GLU A 540 0.80 36.93 -5.99
C GLU A 540 2.20 36.32 -6.11
N LYS A 541 3.03 36.42 -5.05
CA LYS A 541 4.38 35.84 -5.04
C LYS A 541 4.36 34.32 -5.01
N ASN A 542 3.38 33.73 -4.31
CA ASN A 542 3.16 32.28 -4.33
C ASN A 542 2.84 31.77 -5.75
N LEU A 543 1.98 32.48 -6.48
CA LEU A 543 1.67 32.13 -7.86
C LEU A 543 2.90 32.23 -8.76
N ALA A 544 3.73 33.28 -8.59
CA ALA A 544 4.99 33.42 -9.33
C ALA A 544 5.96 32.25 -9.06
N MET A 545 6.10 31.85 -7.78
CA MET A 545 6.92 30.71 -7.38
C MET A 545 6.38 29.41 -8.02
N SER A 546 5.08 29.19 -8.01
CA SER A 546 4.45 28.01 -8.62
C SER A 546 4.65 27.96 -10.13
N LYS A 547 4.57 29.09 -10.83
CA LYS A 547 4.87 29.19 -12.27
C LYS A 547 6.34 28.85 -12.57
N HIS A 548 7.27 29.33 -11.74
CA HIS A 548 8.68 28.96 -11.85
C HIS A 548 8.89 27.44 -11.64
N THR A 549 8.29 26.87 -10.59
CA THR A 549 8.34 25.42 -10.31
C THR A 549 7.79 24.60 -11.48
N LEU A 550 6.66 25.01 -12.06
CA LEU A 550 6.09 24.35 -13.23
C LEU A 550 7.05 24.39 -14.43
N GLN A 551 7.56 25.59 -14.75
CA GLN A 551 8.46 25.80 -15.90
C GLN A 551 9.72 24.92 -15.82
N TYR A 552 10.41 24.97 -14.67
CA TYR A 552 11.66 24.24 -14.48
C TYR A 552 11.42 22.74 -14.27
N GLY A 553 10.33 22.35 -13.61
CA GLY A 553 9.97 20.95 -13.47
C GLY A 553 9.63 20.27 -14.80
N MET A 554 8.92 20.97 -15.69
CA MET A 554 8.65 20.46 -17.04
C MET A 554 9.93 20.34 -17.89
N ARG A 555 10.88 21.28 -17.74
CA ARG A 555 12.20 21.16 -18.37
C ARG A 555 13.02 20.02 -17.76
N ALA A 556 12.98 19.81 -16.44
CA ALA A 556 13.67 18.71 -15.78
C ALA A 556 13.21 17.34 -16.29
N ARG A 557 11.91 17.19 -16.59
CA ARG A 557 11.34 15.95 -17.17
C ARG A 557 11.86 15.62 -18.56
N GLN A 558 12.49 16.57 -19.26
CA GLN A 558 13.08 16.38 -20.59
C GLN A 558 14.45 15.69 -20.52
N PHE A 559 15.10 15.63 -19.35
CA PHE A 559 16.38 14.97 -19.19
C PHE A 559 16.21 13.46 -18.92
N ASP A 560 17.06 12.66 -19.57
CA ASP A 560 17.30 11.26 -19.22
C ASP A 560 18.60 11.17 -18.42
N SER A 561 18.47 11.04 -17.11
CA SER A 561 19.61 11.00 -16.20
C SER A 561 20.08 9.58 -15.87
N THR A 562 19.62 8.57 -16.61
CA THR A 562 19.89 7.15 -16.32
C THR A 562 21.40 6.82 -16.35
N ASP A 563 22.14 7.40 -17.30
CA ASP A 563 23.55 7.16 -17.50
C ASP A 563 24.47 8.26 -16.91
N PHE A 564 23.90 9.22 -16.16
CA PHE A 564 24.68 10.32 -15.58
C PHE A 564 25.61 9.82 -14.48
N GLN A 565 26.85 10.30 -14.49
CA GLN A 565 27.89 9.92 -13.51
C GLN A 565 27.70 10.67 -12.18
N ASP A 566 27.17 11.88 -12.24
CA ASP A 566 26.94 12.72 -11.06
C ASP A 566 25.56 12.43 -10.46
N GLN A 567 25.56 11.63 -9.38
CA GLN A 567 24.35 11.23 -8.67
C GLN A 567 23.58 12.45 -8.09
N SER A 568 24.27 13.55 -7.80
CA SER A 568 23.63 14.78 -7.32
C SER A 568 22.76 15.40 -8.42
N VAL A 569 23.22 15.40 -9.66
CA VAL A 569 22.46 15.88 -10.83
C VAL A 569 21.22 15.05 -11.03
N THR A 570 21.36 13.72 -11.04
CA THR A 570 20.25 12.76 -11.15
C THR A 570 19.22 12.99 -10.06
N ARG A 571 19.68 13.13 -8.80
CA ARG A 571 18.79 13.34 -7.65
C ARG A 571 18.03 14.67 -7.72
N ILE A 572 18.70 15.77 -8.13
CA ILE A 572 18.05 17.07 -8.28
C ILE A 572 17.02 17.03 -9.40
N LEU A 573 17.34 16.46 -10.56
CA LEU A 573 16.40 16.31 -11.67
C LEU A 573 15.16 15.51 -11.25
N LYS A 574 15.35 14.42 -10.51
CA LYS A 574 14.23 13.62 -9.95
C LYS A 574 13.35 14.47 -9.01
N LYS A 575 13.94 15.23 -8.09
CA LYS A 575 13.18 16.12 -7.20
C LYS A 575 12.42 17.20 -7.99
N LEU A 576 13.07 17.86 -8.95
CA LEU A 576 12.44 18.89 -9.78
C LEU A 576 11.32 18.38 -10.66
N SER A 577 11.37 17.12 -11.09
CA SER A 577 10.32 16.52 -11.91
C SER A 577 8.99 16.40 -11.20
N VAL A 578 8.96 16.49 -9.87
CA VAL A 578 7.77 16.55 -9.04
C VAL A 578 7.43 18.03 -8.82
N ILE A 579 6.43 18.53 -9.53
CA ILE A 579 6.04 19.94 -9.54
C ILE A 579 4.89 20.25 -8.57
N GLU A 580 4.51 19.28 -7.74
CA GLU A 580 3.50 19.41 -6.69
C GLU A 580 2.21 20.11 -7.16
N ARG A 581 1.71 21.06 -6.36
CA ARG A 581 0.52 21.88 -6.66
C ARG A 581 0.65 22.73 -7.91
N ALA A 582 1.88 23.04 -8.34
CA ALA A 582 2.12 23.79 -9.58
C ALA A 582 1.66 23.04 -10.85
N ALA A 583 1.35 21.75 -10.72
CA ALA A 583 0.73 20.97 -11.79
C ALA A 583 -0.74 21.32 -12.06
N LEU A 584 -1.42 22.00 -11.14
CA LEU A 584 -2.81 22.43 -11.31
C LEU A 584 -2.92 23.53 -12.38
N PRO A 585 -4.05 23.60 -13.13
CA PRO A 585 -4.39 24.77 -13.91
C PRO A 585 -4.34 26.04 -13.06
N GLU A 586 -4.03 27.19 -13.69
CA GLU A 586 -3.75 28.44 -12.96
C GLU A 586 -4.92 28.90 -12.07
N ASP A 587 -6.15 28.77 -12.55
CA ASP A 587 -7.36 29.08 -11.81
C ASP A 587 -7.56 28.18 -10.58
N GLU A 588 -7.35 26.89 -10.74
CA GLU A 588 -7.43 25.92 -9.63
C GLU A 588 -6.26 26.04 -8.64
N LEU A 589 -5.08 26.39 -9.12
CA LEU A 589 -3.93 26.70 -8.26
C LEU A 589 -4.20 27.95 -7.42
N LYS A 590 -4.79 28.97 -8.01
CA LYS A 590 -5.21 30.17 -7.28
C LYS A 590 -6.29 29.84 -6.24
N GLU A 591 -7.28 29.04 -6.61
CA GLU A 591 -8.30 28.55 -5.68
C GLU A 591 -7.66 27.77 -4.52
N TYR A 592 -6.76 26.84 -4.82
CA TYR A 592 -6.03 26.03 -3.84
C TYR A 592 -5.32 26.90 -2.79
N ASN A 593 -4.52 27.86 -3.26
CA ASN A 593 -3.79 28.77 -2.39
C ASN A 593 -4.72 29.67 -1.56
N THR A 594 -5.83 30.12 -2.15
CA THR A 594 -6.86 30.90 -1.45
C THR A 594 -7.53 30.08 -0.35
N LEU A 595 -7.87 28.81 -0.61
CA LEU A 595 -8.47 27.92 0.39
C LEU A 595 -7.57 27.71 1.59
N LEU A 596 -6.27 27.48 1.37
CA LEU A 596 -5.29 27.35 2.45
C LEU A 596 -5.22 28.61 3.31
N SER A 597 -5.03 29.75 2.66
CA SER A 597 -4.96 31.04 3.34
C SER A 597 -6.25 31.40 4.09
N ASP A 598 -7.40 31.07 3.54
CA ASP A 598 -8.69 31.27 4.21
C ASP A 598 -8.89 30.39 5.42
N MET A 599 -8.48 29.12 5.35
CA MET A 599 -8.55 28.20 6.51
C MET A 599 -7.59 28.64 7.61
N GLU A 600 -6.36 29.05 7.25
CA GLU A 600 -5.37 29.61 8.17
C GLU A 600 -5.88 30.90 8.83
N THR A 601 -6.45 31.81 8.06
CA THR A 601 -7.05 33.05 8.60
C THR A 601 -8.18 32.74 9.57
N THR A 602 -9.10 31.83 9.19
CA THR A 602 -10.23 31.44 10.06
C THR A 602 -9.72 30.87 11.40
N TYR A 603 -8.70 30.01 11.36
CA TYR A 603 -8.07 29.47 12.55
C TYR A 603 -7.44 30.57 13.42
N SER A 604 -6.67 31.47 12.83
CA SER A 604 -5.87 32.47 13.56
C SER A 604 -6.70 33.58 14.23
N ILE A 605 -7.87 33.94 13.67
CA ILE A 605 -8.71 35.00 14.21
C ILE A 605 -9.95 34.52 14.98
N ALA A 606 -10.19 33.19 15.04
CA ALA A 606 -11.34 32.64 15.74
C ALA A 606 -11.34 32.99 17.23
N LYS A 607 -12.52 33.24 17.76
CA LYS A 607 -12.72 33.55 19.21
C LYS A 607 -13.93 32.77 19.74
N VAL A 608 -13.85 32.37 21.00
CA VAL A 608 -14.95 31.73 21.72
C VAL A 608 -15.57 32.73 22.67
N CYS A 609 -16.83 33.03 22.43
CA CYS A 609 -17.52 34.07 23.22
C CYS A 609 -18.48 33.43 24.25
N ARG A 610 -18.47 33.94 25.48
CA ARG A 610 -19.46 33.65 26.53
C ARG A 610 -20.75 34.47 26.29
N GLU A 611 -21.82 34.09 26.95
CA GLU A 611 -23.13 34.81 26.88
C GLU A 611 -23.01 36.31 27.24
N ASN A 612 -22.12 36.67 28.15
CA ASN A 612 -21.83 38.04 28.53
C ASN A 612 -20.99 38.84 27.48
N LYS A 613 -20.80 38.28 26.28
CA LYS A 613 -20.04 38.85 25.15
C LYS A 613 -18.53 39.02 25.38
N ILE A 614 -17.97 38.40 26.42
CA ILE A 614 -16.51 38.30 26.57
C ILE A 614 -16.04 37.18 25.61
N CYS A 615 -15.17 37.54 24.70
CA CYS A 615 -14.65 36.64 23.70
C CYS A 615 -13.17 36.31 23.91
N HIS A 616 -12.84 35.06 23.89
CA HIS A 616 -11.51 34.53 24.17
C HIS A 616 -10.87 34.01 22.88
N PRO A 617 -9.72 34.55 22.44
CA PRO A 617 -8.91 33.97 21.34
C PRO A 617 -8.27 32.66 21.81
N LEU A 618 -7.70 31.90 20.86
CA LEU A 618 -6.97 30.66 21.21
C LEU A 618 -5.81 31.01 22.15
N ASP A 619 -4.92 31.87 21.67
CA ASP A 619 -3.74 32.30 22.41
C ASP A 619 -3.86 33.77 22.84
N PRO A 620 -3.66 34.05 24.12
CA PRO A 620 -3.32 33.10 25.20
C PRO A 620 -4.54 32.50 25.93
N ASP A 621 -5.73 33.07 25.76
CA ASP A 621 -6.87 32.89 26.69
C ASP A 621 -7.33 31.42 26.84
N LEU A 622 -7.65 30.78 25.74
CA LEU A 622 -8.16 29.38 25.79
C LEU A 622 -7.04 28.39 26.11
N THR A 623 -5.83 28.67 25.66
CA THR A 623 -4.65 27.85 25.95
C THR A 623 -4.35 27.92 27.45
N ASP A 624 -4.33 29.11 28.07
CA ASP A 624 -4.13 29.28 29.51
C ASP A 624 -5.27 28.64 30.31
N MET A 625 -6.51 28.76 29.85
CA MET A 625 -7.67 28.13 30.47
C MET A 625 -7.55 26.61 30.53
N LEU A 626 -7.15 25.98 29.41
CA LEU A 626 -6.97 24.51 29.36
C LEU A 626 -5.76 24.07 30.18
N ALA A 627 -4.70 24.85 30.22
CA ALA A 627 -3.50 24.54 30.97
C ALA A 627 -3.70 24.63 32.49
N SER A 628 -4.39 25.70 32.99
CA SER A 628 -4.44 26.05 34.40
C SER A 628 -5.75 25.71 35.09
N SER A 629 -6.90 25.73 34.37
CA SER A 629 -8.19 25.42 35.00
C SER A 629 -8.28 23.93 35.35
N ARG A 630 -9.03 23.67 36.44
CA ARG A 630 -9.37 22.31 36.89
C ARG A 630 -10.88 22.15 37.01
N ASP A 631 -11.66 23.15 36.55
CA ASP A 631 -13.12 23.08 36.45
C ASP A 631 -13.55 22.37 35.20
N TYR A 632 -14.35 21.31 35.33
CA TYR A 632 -14.76 20.47 34.26
C TYR A 632 -15.54 21.21 33.14
N ASP A 633 -16.46 22.08 33.59
CA ASP A 633 -17.38 22.75 32.65
C ASP A 633 -16.67 23.93 31.94
N GLU A 634 -15.72 24.57 32.59
CA GLU A 634 -14.87 25.60 31.96
C GLU A 634 -13.94 25.00 30.91
N LEU A 635 -13.29 23.88 31.23
CA LEU A 635 -12.47 23.13 30.25
C LEU A 635 -13.29 22.66 29.06
N LEU A 636 -14.51 22.17 29.30
CA LEU A 636 -15.42 21.74 28.23
C LEU A 636 -15.87 22.93 27.37
N PHE A 637 -16.15 24.10 27.98
CA PHE A 637 -16.50 25.32 27.26
C PHE A 637 -15.38 25.75 26.30
N ALA A 638 -14.14 25.81 26.77
CA ALA A 638 -13.01 26.15 25.94
C ALA A 638 -12.83 25.16 24.79
N TRP A 639 -12.83 23.86 25.10
CA TRP A 639 -12.60 22.80 24.17
C TRP A 639 -13.67 22.69 23.06
N LYS A 640 -14.95 22.75 23.44
CA LYS A 640 -16.09 22.68 22.51
C LYS A 640 -16.18 23.97 21.70
N GLY A 641 -16.11 25.12 22.39
CA GLY A 641 -16.24 26.43 21.74
C GLY A 641 -15.21 26.66 20.64
N TRP A 642 -13.96 26.26 20.88
CA TRP A 642 -12.89 26.37 19.87
C TRP A 642 -13.19 25.54 18.62
N ARG A 643 -13.67 24.30 18.76
CA ARG A 643 -14.00 23.44 17.62
C ARG A 643 -15.18 23.96 16.81
N ASP A 644 -16.15 24.56 17.49
CA ASP A 644 -17.30 25.18 16.85
C ASP A 644 -16.93 26.49 16.13
N ALA A 645 -16.00 27.28 16.70
CA ALA A 645 -15.56 28.57 16.15
C ALA A 645 -14.55 28.43 15.00
N SER A 646 -13.73 27.38 14.98
CA SER A 646 -12.66 27.15 13.98
C SER A 646 -12.99 25.98 13.06
N GLY A 647 -12.92 24.74 13.55
CA GLY A 647 -12.99 23.54 12.74
C GLY A 647 -14.27 23.37 11.93
N LYS A 648 -15.43 23.68 12.55
CA LYS A 648 -16.72 23.66 11.88
C LYS A 648 -16.78 24.63 10.71
N MET A 649 -16.14 25.79 10.83
CA MET A 649 -16.20 26.86 9.83
C MET A 649 -15.34 26.60 8.60
N ILE A 650 -14.31 25.74 8.72
CA ILE A 650 -13.40 25.42 7.60
C ILE A 650 -13.79 24.13 6.86
N ARG A 651 -14.79 23.39 7.33
CA ARG A 651 -15.10 22.05 6.85
C ARG A 651 -15.29 21.96 5.33
N ASP A 652 -16.10 22.83 4.75
CA ASP A 652 -16.38 22.78 3.30
C ASP A 652 -15.18 23.24 2.46
N LYS A 653 -14.38 24.17 2.97
CA LYS A 653 -13.12 24.57 2.37
C LYS A 653 -12.11 23.41 2.37
N TYR A 654 -12.07 22.66 3.46
CA TYR A 654 -11.20 21.48 3.58
C TYR A 654 -11.54 20.39 2.57
N LYS A 655 -12.83 20.10 2.33
CA LYS A 655 -13.25 19.15 1.28
C LYS A 655 -12.74 19.54 -0.10
N ARG A 656 -12.91 20.83 -0.46
CA ARG A 656 -12.42 21.33 -1.75
C ARG A 656 -10.90 21.31 -1.84
N TYR A 657 -10.22 21.63 -0.75
CA TYR A 657 -8.76 21.50 -0.62
C TYR A 657 -8.30 20.06 -0.87
N VAL A 658 -8.96 19.05 -0.27
CA VAL A 658 -8.66 17.63 -0.48
C VAL A 658 -8.79 17.25 -1.97
N ALA A 659 -9.85 17.69 -2.63
CA ALA A 659 -10.06 17.39 -4.05
C ALA A 659 -8.95 17.98 -4.93
N LEU A 660 -8.56 19.23 -4.69
CA LEU A 660 -7.49 19.89 -5.44
C LEU A 660 -6.10 19.30 -5.12
N SER A 661 -5.84 18.94 -3.85
CA SER A 661 -4.60 18.28 -3.43
C SER A 661 -4.42 16.93 -4.14
N ASN A 662 -5.47 16.13 -4.18
CA ASN A 662 -5.45 14.86 -4.90
C ASN A 662 -5.25 15.05 -6.40
N LYS A 663 -5.93 16.03 -7.01
CA LYS A 663 -5.71 16.36 -8.43
C LYS A 663 -4.26 16.74 -8.71
N ALA A 664 -3.65 17.55 -7.85
CA ALA A 664 -2.24 17.94 -7.97
C ALA A 664 -1.31 16.70 -7.86
N ALA A 665 -1.57 15.83 -6.89
CA ALA A 665 -0.79 14.61 -6.71
C ALA A 665 -0.89 13.67 -7.93
N VAL A 666 -2.10 13.48 -8.48
CA VAL A 666 -2.31 12.68 -9.70
C VAL A 666 -1.57 13.24 -10.90
N LEU A 667 -1.56 14.56 -11.09
CA LEU A 667 -0.80 15.22 -12.16
C LEU A 667 0.73 15.06 -12.00
N ASN A 668 1.20 14.74 -10.80
CA ASN A 668 2.59 14.40 -10.51
C ASN A 668 2.88 12.88 -10.53
N GLY A 669 1.90 12.04 -10.87
CA GLY A 669 2.07 10.60 -10.99
C GLY A 669 1.85 9.82 -9.69
N TYR A 670 1.32 10.45 -8.65
CA TYR A 670 0.95 9.81 -7.39
C TYR A 670 -0.53 9.46 -7.37
N ALA A 671 -0.90 8.48 -6.57
CA ALA A 671 -2.27 8.02 -6.42
C ALA A 671 -3.19 9.09 -5.80
N ASP A 672 -2.70 9.73 -4.77
CA ASP A 672 -3.36 10.76 -3.98
C ASP A 672 -2.31 11.60 -3.24
N ASN A 673 -2.76 12.63 -2.56
CA ASN A 673 -1.85 13.50 -1.82
C ASN A 673 -1.18 12.79 -0.62
N GLY A 674 -1.82 11.78 -0.03
CA GLY A 674 -1.21 10.94 1.02
C GLY A 674 -0.06 10.11 0.47
N ALA A 675 -0.22 9.49 -0.71
CA ALA A 675 0.85 8.78 -1.40
C ALA A 675 2.02 9.70 -1.74
N PHE A 676 1.73 10.93 -2.19
CA PHE A 676 2.77 11.94 -2.39
C PHE A 676 3.52 12.25 -1.08
N TRP A 677 2.83 12.53 0.01
CA TRP A 677 3.48 12.83 1.30
C TRP A 677 4.34 11.68 1.83
N ARG A 678 3.85 10.43 1.71
CA ARG A 678 4.65 9.26 2.10
C ARG A 678 5.90 9.09 1.24
N SER A 679 5.83 9.45 -0.04
CA SER A 679 6.99 9.35 -0.95
C SER A 679 8.18 10.24 -0.54
N LEU A 680 7.93 11.30 0.23
CA LEU A 680 8.98 12.19 0.76
C LEU A 680 9.93 11.48 1.74
N TYR A 681 9.50 10.36 2.32
CA TYR A 681 10.33 9.53 3.20
C TYR A 681 11.18 8.50 2.42
N GLU A 682 11.01 8.41 1.11
CA GLU A 682 11.77 7.52 0.21
C GLU A 682 11.83 6.04 0.70
N THR A 683 10.79 5.59 1.41
CA THR A 683 10.70 4.26 2.02
C THR A 683 9.40 3.58 1.59
N PRO A 684 9.47 2.48 0.81
CA PRO A 684 8.25 1.80 0.32
C PRO A 684 7.43 1.12 1.44
N THR A 685 8.08 0.76 2.56
CA THR A 685 7.46 0.13 3.74
C THR A 685 7.11 1.15 4.84
N PHE A 686 6.92 2.41 4.48
CA PHE A 686 6.80 3.50 5.47
C PHE A 686 5.61 3.32 6.43
N GLU A 687 4.45 2.91 5.93
CA GLU A 687 3.27 2.71 6.77
C GLU A 687 3.47 1.53 7.74
N GLU A 688 4.01 0.42 7.25
CA GLU A 688 4.33 -0.77 8.04
C GLU A 688 5.41 -0.49 9.09
N ASP A 689 6.43 0.28 8.73
CA ASP A 689 7.49 0.70 9.65
C ASP A 689 6.94 1.57 10.78
N LEU A 690 6.05 2.51 10.46
CA LEU A 690 5.38 3.34 11.47
C LEU A 690 4.50 2.52 12.40
N GLU A 691 3.72 1.56 11.87
CA GLU A 691 2.90 0.70 12.70
C GLU A 691 3.76 -0.17 13.63
N ARG A 692 4.83 -0.75 13.12
CA ARG A 692 5.80 -1.51 13.92
C ARG A 692 6.40 -0.65 15.05
N LEU A 693 6.82 0.57 14.75
CA LEU A 693 7.33 1.51 15.76
C LEU A 693 6.28 1.86 16.80
N TYR A 694 5.04 2.12 16.37
CA TYR A 694 3.95 2.41 17.27
C TYR A 694 3.66 1.23 18.21
N LEU A 695 3.63 0.01 17.71
CA LEU A 695 3.41 -1.20 18.51
C LEU A 695 4.52 -1.43 19.55
N GLN A 696 5.77 -1.07 19.24
CA GLN A 696 6.88 -1.12 20.20
C GLN A 696 6.70 -0.13 21.37
N LEU A 697 6.12 1.04 21.10
CA LEU A 697 5.90 2.11 22.07
C LEU A 697 4.58 1.95 22.85
N GLN A 698 3.62 1.22 22.29
CA GLN A 698 2.28 1.07 22.83
C GLN A 698 2.24 0.59 24.30
N PRO A 699 3.05 -0.39 24.75
CA PRO A 699 3.04 -0.83 26.16
C PRO A 699 3.36 0.31 27.15
N LEU A 700 4.31 1.18 26.82
CA LEU A 700 4.64 2.34 27.63
C LEU A 700 3.47 3.34 27.66
N TYR A 701 2.92 3.67 26.50
CA TYR A 701 1.78 4.58 26.39
C TYR A 701 0.55 4.08 27.17
N LEU A 702 0.21 2.79 27.05
CA LEU A 702 -0.93 2.22 27.77
C LEU A 702 -0.78 2.30 29.29
N ASN A 703 0.44 2.11 29.82
CA ASN A 703 0.73 2.27 31.25
C ASN A 703 0.59 3.74 31.69
N LEU A 704 1.15 4.68 30.91
CA LEU A 704 1.00 6.11 31.15
C LEU A 704 -0.49 6.51 31.14
N HIS A 705 -1.22 6.11 30.10
CA HIS A 705 -2.65 6.40 29.96
C HIS A 705 -3.48 5.84 31.15
N ALA A 706 -3.20 4.61 31.58
CA ALA A 706 -3.92 4.00 32.69
C ALA A 706 -3.65 4.73 34.00
N TYR A 707 -2.40 5.16 34.26
CA TYR A 707 -2.03 5.92 35.42
C TYR A 707 -2.73 7.30 35.45
N VAL A 708 -2.62 8.07 34.38
CA VAL A 708 -3.25 9.39 34.23
C VAL A 708 -4.79 9.27 34.36
N ARG A 709 -5.41 8.30 33.68
CA ARG A 709 -6.84 8.03 33.76
C ARG A 709 -7.31 7.77 35.20
N ARG A 710 -6.52 7.01 35.99
CA ARG A 710 -6.82 6.74 37.39
C ARG A 710 -6.77 8.01 38.25
N VAL A 711 -5.80 8.90 38.01
CA VAL A 711 -5.71 10.17 38.71
C VAL A 711 -6.90 11.08 38.37
N LEU A 712 -7.21 11.22 37.09
CA LEU A 712 -8.36 12.02 36.65
C LEU A 712 -9.72 11.44 37.15
N TYR A 713 -9.85 10.11 37.22
CA TYR A 713 -11.02 9.48 37.84
C TYR A 713 -11.16 9.86 39.34
N LYS A 714 -10.06 9.87 40.09
CA LYS A 714 -10.08 10.30 41.50
C LYS A 714 -10.47 11.78 41.64
N LYS A 715 -10.04 12.61 40.67
CA LYS A 715 -10.33 14.06 40.65
C LYS A 715 -11.78 14.37 40.25
N TYR A 716 -12.27 13.81 39.16
CA TYR A 716 -13.54 14.20 38.52
C TYR A 716 -14.69 13.23 38.79
N GLY A 717 -14.41 12.06 39.34
CA GLY A 717 -15.43 11.04 39.69
C GLY A 717 -15.86 10.12 38.54
N PRO A 718 -16.60 9.04 38.89
CA PRO A 718 -17.02 7.99 37.94
C PRO A 718 -17.99 8.45 36.89
N GLU A 719 -18.76 9.50 37.13
CA GLU A 719 -19.73 10.05 36.15
C GLU A 719 -19.06 10.76 34.98
N ARG A 720 -17.81 11.25 35.20
CA ARG A 720 -17.08 12.05 34.20
C ARG A 720 -15.89 11.30 33.60
N VAL A 721 -15.31 10.31 34.27
CA VAL A 721 -14.18 9.52 33.81
C VAL A 721 -14.43 8.04 34.05
N ASN A 722 -14.40 7.25 32.97
CA ASN A 722 -14.55 5.80 33.03
C ASN A 722 -13.20 5.10 33.08
N LEU A 723 -12.93 4.29 34.10
CA LEU A 723 -11.67 3.53 34.25
C LEU A 723 -11.44 2.48 33.16
N LYS A 724 -12.48 2.10 32.41
CA LYS A 724 -12.41 1.14 31.31
C LYS A 724 -12.55 1.80 29.95
N GLY A 725 -12.69 3.13 29.89
CA GLY A 725 -12.89 3.89 28.69
C GLY A 725 -11.73 4.82 28.34
N PRO A 726 -11.83 5.57 27.23
CA PRO A 726 -10.87 6.62 26.92
C PRO A 726 -10.97 7.79 27.91
N ILE A 727 -9.94 8.59 27.97
CA ILE A 727 -9.91 9.84 28.77
C ILE A 727 -10.63 10.94 27.98
N PRO A 728 -11.56 11.71 28.60
CA PRO A 728 -12.12 12.90 27.97
C PRO A 728 -11.04 13.94 27.61
N ALA A 729 -10.92 14.29 26.34
CA ALA A 729 -9.79 15.05 25.80
C ALA A 729 -9.57 16.43 26.45
N HIS A 730 -10.65 17.12 26.89
CA HIS A 730 -10.56 18.44 27.53
C HIS A 730 -9.93 18.43 28.94
N LEU A 731 -9.72 17.24 29.53
CA LEU A 731 -9.12 17.09 30.85
C LEU A 731 -7.59 16.96 30.84
N LEU A 732 -6.97 16.94 29.65
CA LEU A 732 -5.56 16.63 29.48
C LEU A 732 -4.67 17.87 29.34
N GLY A 733 -5.19 19.05 29.67
CA GLY A 733 -4.39 20.29 29.80
C GLY A 733 -3.98 20.96 28.49
N ASN A 734 -4.42 20.43 27.33
CA ASN A 734 -4.09 20.96 26.00
C ASN A 734 -5.31 20.86 25.08
N MET A 735 -5.49 21.84 24.18
CA MET A 735 -6.66 21.93 23.29
C MET A 735 -6.85 20.64 22.47
N TRP A 736 -5.77 20.02 22.02
CA TRP A 736 -5.77 18.81 21.18
C TRP A 736 -5.49 17.53 21.93
N ALA A 737 -5.18 17.64 23.26
CA ALA A 737 -4.71 16.53 24.09
C ALA A 737 -3.47 15.81 23.49
N GLN A 738 -2.61 16.54 22.80
CA GLN A 738 -1.38 16.05 22.19
C GLN A 738 -0.19 16.08 23.16
N SER A 739 -0.17 17.01 24.12
CA SER A 739 0.73 17.03 25.27
C SER A 739 -0.12 17.08 26.56
N TRP A 740 0.30 16.36 27.58
CA TRP A 740 -0.37 16.31 28.88
C TRP A 740 0.46 16.99 29.98
N SER A 741 1.49 17.74 29.62
CA SER A 741 2.43 18.39 30.55
C SER A 741 1.72 19.32 31.53
N ASN A 742 0.68 20.03 31.08
CA ASN A 742 -0.06 21.01 31.89
C ASN A 742 -0.89 20.40 33.02
N ILE A 743 -1.04 19.08 33.08
CA ILE A 743 -1.65 18.40 34.23
C ILE A 743 -0.62 17.66 35.09
N PHE A 744 0.66 17.96 34.93
CA PHE A 744 1.72 17.32 35.71
C PHE A 744 1.52 17.47 37.23
N ASP A 745 1.01 18.61 37.71
CA ASP A 745 0.65 18.85 39.09
C ASP A 745 -0.33 17.83 39.69
N LEU A 746 -1.26 17.31 38.86
CA LEU A 746 -2.23 16.30 39.26
C LEU A 746 -1.62 14.89 39.29
N VAL A 747 -0.66 14.61 38.38
CA VAL A 747 -0.16 13.26 38.12
C VAL A 747 1.27 13.01 38.60
N MET A 748 1.87 14.01 39.26
CA MET A 748 3.24 13.92 39.82
C MET A 748 3.36 12.71 40.74
N PRO A 749 4.31 11.77 40.46
CA PRO A 749 4.48 10.57 41.28
C PRO A 749 4.90 10.84 42.73
N PHE A 750 5.82 11.78 42.94
CA PHE A 750 6.39 12.11 44.20
C PHE A 750 6.24 13.63 44.52
N PRO A 751 5.09 14.06 45.07
CA PRO A 751 4.84 15.48 45.34
C PRO A 751 5.81 16.14 46.34
N GLY A 752 6.53 15.34 47.10
CA GLY A 752 7.54 15.84 48.06
C GLY A 752 8.94 16.04 47.49
N ALA A 753 9.19 15.54 46.28
CA ALA A 753 10.48 15.69 45.61
C ALA A 753 10.54 16.98 44.77
N THR A 754 11.77 17.44 44.47
CA THR A 754 11.99 18.68 43.74
C THR A 754 11.42 18.64 42.33
N LYS A 755 10.61 19.63 41.97
CA LYS A 755 10.15 19.85 40.60
C LYS A 755 11.20 20.66 39.85
N VAL A 756 11.57 20.20 38.65
CA VAL A 756 12.44 20.96 37.75
C VAL A 756 11.59 22.00 37.02
N ASP A 757 11.68 23.25 37.43
CA ASP A 757 11.03 24.39 36.76
C ASP A 757 11.93 25.62 36.92
N ALA A 758 12.52 26.04 35.83
CA ALA A 758 13.43 27.19 35.80
C ALA A 758 12.71 28.56 35.73
N THR A 759 11.39 28.54 35.50
CA THR A 759 10.60 29.78 35.32
C THR A 759 10.75 30.77 36.47
N PRO A 760 10.69 30.37 37.77
CA PRO A 760 10.87 31.31 38.87
C PRO A 760 12.26 31.96 38.86
N ALA A 761 13.31 31.16 38.67
CA ALA A 761 14.69 31.65 38.61
C ALA A 761 14.93 32.59 37.42
N MET A 762 14.35 32.31 36.27
CA MET A 762 14.42 33.19 35.08
C MET A 762 13.80 34.57 35.40
N LYS A 763 12.60 34.60 36.02
CA LYS A 763 11.91 35.83 36.37
C LYS A 763 12.67 36.60 37.44
N GLU A 764 13.16 35.94 38.47
CA GLU A 764 13.97 36.58 39.55
C GLU A 764 15.28 37.17 39.03
N GLN A 765 15.92 36.47 38.07
CA GLN A 765 17.15 36.96 37.43
C GLN A 765 16.87 38.00 36.32
N GLY A 766 15.63 38.41 36.11
CA GLY A 766 15.25 39.41 35.12
C GLY A 766 15.55 39.00 33.68
N TRP A 767 15.32 37.73 33.33
CA TRP A 767 15.47 37.26 31.95
C TRP A 767 14.48 37.99 31.05
N THR A 768 14.85 38.15 29.79
CA THR A 768 14.02 38.68 28.72
C THR A 768 13.97 37.71 27.58
N PRO A 769 12.99 37.74 26.70
CA PRO A 769 12.99 36.93 25.49
C PRO A 769 14.32 36.98 24.73
N LYS A 770 14.87 38.16 24.53
CA LYS A 770 16.19 38.33 23.88
C LYS A 770 17.30 37.53 24.58
N ARG A 771 17.35 37.56 25.92
CA ARG A 771 18.33 36.80 26.67
C ARG A 771 18.17 35.29 26.50
N MET A 772 16.93 34.79 26.32
CA MET A 772 16.67 33.36 26.04
C MET A 772 17.28 32.96 24.71
N PHE A 773 17.11 33.77 23.67
CA PHE A 773 17.75 33.54 22.35
C PHE A 773 19.27 33.66 22.41
N GLU A 774 19.82 34.59 23.16
CA GLU A 774 21.27 34.73 23.36
C GLU A 774 21.87 33.53 24.11
N GLU A 775 21.14 32.95 25.06
CA GLU A 775 21.57 31.76 25.77
C GLU A 775 21.57 30.53 24.85
N SER A 776 20.55 30.40 23.99
CA SER A 776 20.50 29.37 22.98
C SER A 776 21.63 29.51 21.93
N ASP A 777 21.94 30.72 21.49
CA ASP A 777 23.10 30.98 20.59
C ASP A 777 24.42 30.56 21.25
N ARG A 778 24.59 30.85 22.53
CA ARG A 778 25.75 30.38 23.35
C ARG A 778 25.81 28.85 23.42
N PHE A 779 24.66 28.20 23.59
CA PHE A 779 24.60 26.74 23.59
C PHE A 779 25.11 26.17 22.27
N PHE A 780 24.59 26.60 21.11
CA PHE A 780 25.02 26.12 19.80
C PHE A 780 26.51 26.45 19.50
N THR A 781 26.97 27.64 19.86
CA THR A 781 28.38 28.03 19.66
C THR A 781 29.31 27.21 20.55
N SER A 782 28.87 26.80 21.73
CA SER A 782 29.64 25.92 22.64
C SER A 782 29.86 24.52 22.02
N LEU A 783 28.99 24.09 21.11
CA LEU A 783 29.12 22.86 20.33
C LEU A 783 30.01 23.03 19.09
N GLY A 784 30.53 24.23 18.84
CA GLY A 784 31.32 24.55 17.64
C GLY A 784 30.47 24.83 16.39
N LEU A 785 29.17 25.09 16.56
CA LEU A 785 28.28 25.44 15.46
C LEU A 785 28.33 26.95 15.14
N ILE A 786 27.71 27.35 14.04
CA ILE A 786 27.77 28.73 13.52
C ILE A 786 26.93 29.67 14.40
N PRO A 787 27.47 30.84 14.86
CA PRO A 787 26.67 31.81 15.58
C PRO A 787 25.58 32.41 14.69
N MET A 788 24.49 32.87 15.31
CA MET A 788 23.40 33.52 14.57
C MET A 788 23.88 34.77 13.86
N PRO A 789 23.57 34.93 12.56
CA PRO A 789 23.97 36.11 11.79
C PRO A 789 23.29 37.38 12.28
N GLN A 790 23.86 38.55 11.98
CA GLN A 790 23.33 39.86 12.41
C GLN A 790 21.90 40.05 11.94
N GLU A 791 21.56 39.62 10.72
CA GLU A 791 20.21 39.67 10.15
C GLU A 791 19.18 38.93 11.01
N PHE A 792 19.56 37.83 11.64
CA PHE A 792 18.70 37.12 12.59
C PHE A 792 18.25 38.02 13.73
N TRP A 793 19.21 38.72 14.38
CA TRP A 793 18.96 39.57 15.52
C TRP A 793 18.18 40.83 15.16
N ASP A 794 18.39 41.36 13.97
CA ASP A 794 17.78 42.63 13.52
C ASP A 794 16.34 42.44 13.00
N LYS A 795 16.01 41.23 12.49
CA LYS A 795 14.78 41.03 11.72
C LYS A 795 13.82 39.99 12.28
N SER A 796 14.25 39.13 13.22
CA SER A 796 13.37 38.17 13.86
C SER A 796 12.30 38.86 14.72
N MET A 797 11.10 38.29 14.79
CA MET A 797 10.02 38.67 15.65
C MET A 797 10.05 37.73 16.89
N ILE A 798 10.80 38.14 17.92
CA ILE A 798 11.01 37.31 19.12
C ILE A 798 10.04 37.65 20.28
N GLU A 799 9.21 38.66 20.12
CA GLU A 799 8.15 39.06 21.05
C GLU A 799 6.90 39.47 20.26
N LYS A 800 5.72 39.34 20.92
CA LYS A 800 4.48 39.86 20.33
C LYS A 800 4.54 41.37 20.19
N PRO A 801 4.30 41.96 19.02
CA PRO A 801 4.23 43.41 18.84
C PRO A 801 3.17 44.06 19.72
N THR A 802 3.50 45.23 20.29
CA THR A 802 2.62 46.00 21.17
C THR A 802 1.87 47.13 20.47
N ASP A 803 2.03 47.25 19.14
CA ASP A 803 1.43 48.31 18.29
C ASP A 803 -0.01 47.98 17.85
N GLY A 804 -0.55 46.84 18.25
CA GLY A 804 -1.94 46.42 17.99
C GLY A 804 -2.15 45.68 16.66
N ARG A 805 -1.10 45.43 15.87
CA ARG A 805 -1.21 44.62 14.66
C ARG A 805 -1.45 43.15 15.04
N GLU A 806 -2.24 42.46 14.23
CA GLU A 806 -2.45 41.03 14.37
C GLU A 806 -1.29 40.26 13.72
N VAL A 807 -0.83 39.22 14.38
CA VAL A 807 0.30 38.36 13.96
C VAL A 807 0.00 36.91 14.20
N VAL A 808 0.66 36.02 13.48
CA VAL A 808 0.65 34.59 13.74
C VAL A 808 1.68 34.29 14.84
N CYS A 809 1.23 34.04 16.08
CA CYS A 809 2.11 33.81 17.24
C CYS A 809 2.78 32.43 17.28
N HIS A 810 2.33 31.47 16.50
CA HIS A 810 2.97 30.13 16.44
C HIS A 810 4.45 30.25 16.11
N ALA A 811 5.32 29.68 16.95
CA ALA A 811 6.76 29.69 16.75
C ALA A 811 7.14 29.05 15.40
N SER A 812 8.08 29.63 14.70
CA SER A 812 8.57 29.09 13.41
C SER A 812 9.89 29.73 13.00
N ALA A 813 10.77 28.88 12.43
CA ALA A 813 12.02 29.29 11.82
C ALA A 813 11.87 29.45 10.29
N TRP A 814 12.58 30.40 9.70
CA TRP A 814 12.43 30.83 8.30
C TRP A 814 13.78 30.94 7.60
N ASP A 815 13.97 30.18 6.51
CA ASP A 815 15.06 30.37 5.55
C ASP A 815 14.57 31.29 4.42
N PHE A 816 15.22 32.43 4.21
CA PHE A 816 14.92 33.38 3.14
C PHE A 816 15.63 33.04 1.82
N TYR A 817 16.24 31.86 1.72
CA TYR A 817 16.89 31.31 0.52
C TYR A 817 18.00 32.17 -0.11
N ASN A 818 18.44 33.26 0.56
CA ASN A 818 19.48 34.15 0.09
C ASN A 818 20.85 33.92 0.75
N ARG A 819 21.00 32.81 1.51
CA ARG A 819 22.23 32.33 2.17
C ARG A 819 22.73 33.20 3.35
N LYS A 820 21.96 34.17 3.80
CA LYS A 820 22.37 35.11 4.87
C LYS A 820 21.24 35.51 5.79
N ASP A 821 20.00 35.48 5.36
CA ASP A 821 18.85 35.94 6.12
C ASP A 821 18.03 34.72 6.60
N PHE A 822 18.08 34.51 7.89
CA PHE A 822 17.35 33.45 8.60
C PHE A 822 16.67 34.10 9.80
N ARG A 823 15.40 33.83 10.04
CA ARG A 823 14.62 34.50 11.08
C ARG A 823 13.79 33.50 11.88
N ILE A 824 13.46 33.89 13.10
CA ILE A 824 12.43 33.25 13.91
C ILE A 824 11.27 34.22 14.13
N LYS A 825 10.06 33.68 14.09
CA LYS A 825 8.84 34.35 14.50
C LYS A 825 8.28 33.58 15.69
N GLN A 826 8.23 34.24 16.86
CA GLN A 826 7.73 33.67 18.11
C GLN A 826 7.23 34.76 19.05
N CYS A 827 6.06 34.59 19.65
CA CYS A 827 5.56 35.49 20.72
C CYS A 827 6.07 34.96 22.09
N THR A 828 7.36 35.13 22.35
CA THR A 828 8.07 34.52 23.49
C THR A 828 7.67 35.13 24.83
N VAL A 829 7.41 34.29 25.78
CA VAL A 829 7.18 34.62 27.20
C VAL A 829 8.29 34.04 28.07
N VAL A 830 8.67 34.77 29.14
CA VAL A 830 9.76 34.27 30.01
C VAL A 830 9.26 33.14 30.90
N ASN A 831 9.46 31.91 30.43
CA ASN A 831 9.20 30.66 31.13
C ASN A 831 10.10 29.53 30.61
N MET A 832 10.12 28.40 31.29
CA MET A 832 10.96 27.26 30.93
C MET A 832 10.53 26.62 29.61
N ASP A 833 9.23 26.54 29.34
CA ASP A 833 8.70 25.91 28.14
C ASP A 833 9.11 26.70 26.87
N ASP A 834 9.01 28.03 26.94
CA ASP A 834 9.46 28.88 25.82
C ASP A 834 10.99 28.88 25.68
N LEU A 835 11.75 28.73 26.78
CA LEU A 835 13.21 28.55 26.68
C LEU A 835 13.56 27.29 25.90
N ILE A 836 12.85 26.20 26.13
CA ILE A 836 13.00 24.95 25.40
C ILE A 836 12.59 25.13 23.93
N THR A 837 11.45 25.80 23.68
CA THR A 837 10.96 26.11 22.31
C THR A 837 11.97 26.97 21.54
N VAL A 838 12.58 27.97 22.17
CA VAL A 838 13.65 28.81 21.58
C VAL A 838 14.82 27.94 21.08
N HIS A 839 15.25 26.97 21.88
CA HIS A 839 16.33 26.05 21.46
C HIS A 839 15.89 25.12 20.32
N HIS A 840 14.63 24.68 20.29
CA HIS A 840 14.06 23.91 19.21
C HIS A 840 14.06 24.71 17.89
N GLU A 841 13.49 25.93 17.91
CA GLU A 841 13.42 26.78 16.72
C GLU A 841 14.81 27.21 16.22
N MET A 842 15.72 27.52 17.14
CA MET A 842 17.09 27.82 16.76
C MET A 842 17.85 26.61 16.25
N GLY A 843 17.45 25.40 16.61
CA GLY A 843 17.92 24.17 16.00
C GLY A 843 17.58 24.09 14.51
N HIS A 844 16.38 24.53 14.11
CA HIS A 844 16.03 24.67 12.69
C HIS A 844 16.93 25.70 11.99
N VAL A 845 17.17 26.85 12.60
CA VAL A 845 18.06 27.87 12.01
C VAL A 845 19.50 27.36 11.89
N GLN A 846 19.99 26.60 12.86
CA GLN A 846 21.30 25.94 12.75
C GLN A 846 21.35 25.00 11.55
N TYR A 847 20.28 24.22 11.28
CA TYR A 847 20.23 23.36 10.12
C TYR A 847 20.28 24.19 8.83
N PHE A 848 19.53 25.31 8.73
CA PHE A 848 19.59 26.25 7.63
C PHE A 848 21.01 26.79 7.38
N LEU A 849 21.69 27.22 8.44
CA LEU A 849 23.05 27.75 8.38
C LEU A 849 24.06 26.69 7.89
N GLN A 850 23.89 25.43 8.29
CA GLN A 850 24.81 24.35 7.89
C GLN A 850 24.63 23.95 6.42
N TYR A 851 23.41 23.95 5.88
CA TYR A 851 23.17 23.57 4.50
C TYR A 851 23.04 24.75 3.51
N MET A 852 23.18 26.01 3.92
CA MET A 852 22.98 27.20 3.08
C MET A 852 23.78 27.22 1.78
N ASN A 853 24.90 26.50 1.73
CA ASN A 853 25.76 26.42 0.53
C ASN A 853 25.40 25.25 -0.42
N GLN A 854 24.45 24.39 -0.05
CA GLN A 854 23.93 23.37 -0.94
C GLN A 854 23.12 23.96 -2.10
N PRO A 855 22.94 23.22 -3.21
CA PRO A 855 21.92 23.58 -4.20
C PRO A 855 20.54 23.74 -3.52
N ILE A 856 19.73 24.67 -4.03
CA ILE A 856 18.47 25.03 -3.36
C ILE A 856 17.54 23.80 -3.15
N SER A 857 17.53 22.83 -4.07
CA SER A 857 16.77 21.59 -3.95
C SER A 857 17.22 20.68 -2.82
N PHE A 858 18.39 20.92 -2.24
CA PHE A 858 18.94 20.16 -1.11
C PHE A 858 18.92 20.92 0.21
N ARG A 859 18.42 22.19 0.20
CA ARG A 859 18.26 22.97 1.43
C ARG A 859 16.99 22.59 2.15
N ASP A 860 16.99 21.40 2.66
CA ASP A 860 15.87 20.80 3.42
C ASP A 860 16.40 19.67 4.31
N GLY A 861 15.57 19.15 5.22
CA GLY A 861 15.89 17.96 5.99
C GLY A 861 16.14 16.75 5.09
N ALA A 862 16.93 15.80 5.55
CA ALA A 862 17.19 14.56 4.80
C ALA A 862 15.90 13.77 4.50
N ASN A 863 14.92 13.84 5.41
CA ASN A 863 13.50 13.56 5.19
C ASN A 863 12.68 14.57 6.02
N PRO A 864 11.34 14.63 5.88
CA PRO A 864 10.52 15.61 6.59
C PRO A 864 10.66 15.63 8.14
N GLY A 865 11.03 14.49 8.75
CA GLY A 865 11.22 14.38 10.19
C GLY A 865 12.57 14.88 10.72
N PHE A 866 13.57 15.09 9.87
CA PHE A 866 14.92 15.47 10.33
C PHE A 866 14.99 16.86 10.91
N HIS A 867 14.25 17.82 10.36
CA HIS A 867 14.21 19.18 10.88
C HIS A 867 13.67 19.21 12.30
N GLU A 868 12.55 18.55 12.54
CA GLU A 868 11.94 18.42 13.87
C GLU A 868 12.83 17.64 14.84
N ALA A 869 13.45 16.56 14.38
CA ALA A 869 14.35 15.75 15.22
C ALA A 869 15.58 16.54 15.69
N VAL A 870 16.13 17.43 14.85
CA VAL A 870 17.24 18.31 15.23
C VAL A 870 16.79 19.31 16.30
N GLY A 871 15.66 19.96 16.14
CA GLY A 871 15.08 20.84 17.15
C GLY A 871 14.83 20.13 18.47
N ASP A 872 14.17 18.97 18.40
CA ASP A 872 13.82 18.17 19.59
C ASP A 872 15.03 17.61 20.35
N VAL A 873 16.11 17.19 19.67
CA VAL A 873 17.32 16.71 20.39
C VAL A 873 17.98 17.84 21.17
N MET A 874 17.95 19.08 20.66
CA MET A 874 18.41 20.24 21.40
C MET A 874 17.51 20.52 22.60
N ALA A 875 16.20 20.49 22.42
CA ALA A 875 15.22 20.62 23.50
C ALA A 875 15.43 19.59 24.63
N LEU A 876 15.66 18.32 24.27
CA LEU A 876 15.98 17.27 25.26
C LEU A 876 17.27 17.54 26.01
N SER A 877 18.30 18.04 25.35
CA SER A 877 19.59 18.35 25.98
C SER A 877 19.47 19.49 27.01
N VAL A 878 18.81 20.59 26.62
CA VAL A 878 18.75 21.80 27.46
C VAL A 878 17.72 21.73 28.59
N SER A 879 16.76 20.81 28.51
CA SER A 879 15.78 20.61 29.59
C SER A 879 16.33 19.82 30.78
N THR A 880 17.55 19.26 30.65
CA THR A 880 18.14 18.45 31.73
C THR A 880 18.51 19.29 32.98
N PRO A 881 18.32 18.75 34.20
CA PRO A 881 18.76 19.45 35.42
C PRO A 881 20.21 19.88 35.40
N LYS A 882 21.11 19.06 34.83
CA LYS A 882 22.55 19.40 34.69
C LYS A 882 22.76 20.64 33.82
N HIS A 883 22.07 20.75 32.69
CA HIS A 883 22.17 21.93 31.84
C HIS A 883 21.63 23.17 32.54
N LEU A 884 20.41 23.10 33.11
CA LEU A 884 19.79 24.19 33.82
C LEU A 884 20.66 24.69 34.99
N HIS A 885 21.35 23.80 35.71
CA HIS A 885 22.33 24.14 36.72
C HIS A 885 23.56 24.86 36.14
N SER A 886 24.07 24.38 35.00
CA SER A 886 25.25 24.97 34.32
C SER A 886 25.01 26.41 33.89
N ILE A 887 23.77 26.76 33.51
CA ILE A 887 23.34 28.11 33.14
C ILE A 887 22.73 28.90 34.33
N LYS A 888 22.90 28.39 35.56
CA LYS A 888 22.49 29.01 36.82
C LYS A 888 20.99 29.24 36.99
N LEU A 889 20.17 28.39 36.37
CA LEU A 889 18.71 28.36 36.55
C LEU A 889 18.25 27.37 37.60
N LEU A 890 19.16 26.51 38.09
CA LEU A 890 18.97 25.62 39.24
C LEU A 890 20.16 25.78 40.18
N ASP A 891 19.87 25.84 41.48
CA ASP A 891 20.92 25.99 42.51
C ASP A 891 21.67 24.67 42.77
N GLN A 892 20.96 23.56 42.65
CA GLN A 892 21.52 22.22 42.90
C GLN A 892 20.91 21.19 41.97
N VAL A 893 21.71 20.24 41.56
CA VAL A 893 21.21 19.01 40.91
C VAL A 893 20.95 17.98 42.00
N THR A 894 19.67 17.64 42.19
CA THR A 894 19.28 16.62 43.16
C THR A 894 19.37 15.26 42.48
N ASP A 895 20.32 14.46 42.81
CA ASP A 895 20.53 13.10 42.29
C ASP A 895 19.79 12.11 43.21
N ASN A 896 18.47 12.00 43.06
CA ASN A 896 17.65 11.00 43.75
C ASN A 896 16.60 10.42 42.81
N GLU A 897 16.25 9.15 43.00
CA GLU A 897 15.34 8.37 42.19
C GLU A 897 13.94 9.00 42.08
N GLU A 898 13.42 9.61 43.12
CA GLU A 898 12.10 10.25 43.11
C GLU A 898 12.06 11.49 42.20
N SER A 899 13.12 12.31 42.23
CA SER A 899 13.26 13.49 41.35
C SER A 899 13.44 13.06 39.89
N ASP A 900 14.21 12.00 39.63
CA ASP A 900 14.41 11.45 38.31
C ASP A 900 13.10 10.88 37.72
N ILE A 901 12.31 10.17 38.52
CA ILE A 901 11.01 9.65 38.09
C ILE A 901 10.04 10.82 37.81
N ASN A 902 10.04 11.88 38.64
CA ASN A 902 9.23 13.08 38.38
C ASN A 902 9.64 13.75 37.06
N TYR A 903 10.95 13.92 36.83
CA TYR A 903 11.47 14.47 35.58
C TYR A 903 11.07 13.59 34.37
N LEU A 904 11.30 12.29 34.43
CA LEU A 904 10.91 11.36 33.35
C LEU A 904 9.40 11.33 33.11
N MET A 905 8.60 11.47 34.18
CA MET A 905 7.15 11.58 34.07
C MET A 905 6.76 12.87 33.33
N SER A 906 7.39 13.99 33.61
CA SER A 906 7.12 15.25 32.89
C SER A 906 7.45 15.13 31.39
N VAL A 907 8.58 14.51 31.06
CA VAL A 907 8.97 14.21 29.67
C VAL A 907 7.99 13.23 29.02
N ALA A 908 7.54 12.21 29.73
CA ALA A 908 6.58 11.23 29.21
C ALA A 908 5.20 11.86 28.93
N LEU A 909 4.74 12.79 29.76
CA LEU A 909 3.49 13.52 29.52
C LEU A 909 3.55 14.41 28.26
N ASP A 910 4.73 14.83 27.86
CA ASP A 910 4.95 15.54 26.61
C ASP A 910 5.18 14.59 25.44
N LYS A 911 6.27 13.84 25.44
CA LYS A 911 6.73 13.07 24.30
C LYS A 911 5.95 11.75 24.09
N ILE A 912 5.70 10.98 25.15
CA ILE A 912 4.98 9.69 25.00
C ILE A 912 3.49 9.90 24.77
N ALA A 913 2.89 10.91 25.37
CA ALA A 913 1.50 11.28 25.13
C ALA A 913 1.28 11.76 23.69
N PHE A 914 2.28 12.43 23.09
CA PHE A 914 2.22 12.91 21.71
C PHE A 914 2.23 11.79 20.66
N LEU A 915 2.96 10.71 20.88
CA LEU A 915 3.21 9.70 19.85
C LEU A 915 1.95 9.11 19.20
N PRO A 916 0.91 8.68 19.95
CA PRO A 916 -0.33 8.23 19.32
C PRO A 916 -1.05 9.32 18.53
N PHE A 917 -0.97 10.57 18.99
CA PHE A 917 -1.60 11.71 18.32
C PHE A 917 -0.90 12.01 17.00
N GLY A 918 0.43 12.10 16.99
CA GLY A 918 1.23 12.31 15.78
C GLY A 918 0.99 11.19 14.75
N TYR A 919 0.95 9.94 15.20
CA TYR A 919 0.71 8.79 14.34
C TYR A 919 -0.69 8.79 13.71
N LEU A 920 -1.75 9.06 14.47
CA LEU A 920 -3.12 9.02 13.95
C LEU A 920 -3.47 10.20 13.04
N MET A 921 -2.80 11.35 13.22
CA MET A 921 -3.10 12.58 12.47
C MET A 921 -2.96 12.36 10.96
N ASP A 922 -1.82 11.86 10.53
CA ASP A 922 -1.56 11.59 9.13
C ASP A 922 -2.26 10.32 8.64
N GLN A 923 -2.46 9.32 9.47
CA GLN A 923 -3.31 8.19 9.11
C GLN A 923 -4.73 8.61 8.75
N TRP A 924 -5.30 9.58 9.49
CA TRP A 924 -6.60 10.13 9.17
C TRP A 924 -6.55 10.90 7.85
N ARG A 925 -5.54 11.78 7.66
CA ARG A 925 -5.37 12.55 6.43
C ARG A 925 -5.14 11.65 5.22
N TRP A 926 -4.29 10.63 5.32
CA TRP A 926 -4.07 9.67 4.23
C TRP A 926 -5.36 8.95 3.84
N LYS A 927 -6.15 8.50 4.83
CA LYS A 927 -7.45 7.86 4.58
C LYS A 927 -8.51 8.82 4.02
N VAL A 928 -8.38 10.11 4.27
CA VAL A 928 -9.21 11.15 3.63
C VAL A 928 -8.77 11.35 2.18
N PHE A 929 -7.47 11.47 1.93
CA PHE A 929 -6.95 11.65 0.57
C PHE A 929 -7.20 10.43 -0.32
N ASP A 930 -7.04 9.23 0.17
CA ASP A 930 -7.27 7.99 -0.59
C ASP A 930 -8.76 7.57 -0.66
N GLY A 931 -9.66 8.34 -0.05
CA GLY A 931 -11.11 8.14 -0.10
C GLY A 931 -11.65 7.04 0.82
N ARG A 932 -10.80 6.38 1.63
CA ARG A 932 -11.26 5.42 2.67
C ARG A 932 -12.13 6.09 3.74
N ILE A 933 -11.95 7.38 3.99
CA ILE A 933 -12.82 8.19 4.83
C ILE A 933 -13.59 9.16 3.94
N LYS A 934 -14.91 9.00 3.87
CA LYS A 934 -15.79 9.84 3.07
C LYS A 934 -16.05 11.19 3.74
N GLU A 935 -16.47 12.19 2.95
CA GLU A 935 -16.66 13.57 3.41
C GLU A 935 -17.68 13.71 4.57
N ASP A 936 -18.70 12.90 4.58
CA ASP A 936 -19.72 12.88 5.64
C ASP A 936 -19.23 12.16 6.91
N GLU A 937 -18.20 11.32 6.78
CA GLU A 937 -17.63 10.53 7.88
C GLU A 937 -16.42 11.19 8.56
N TYR A 938 -15.88 12.31 8.05
CA TYR A 938 -14.63 12.94 8.54
C TYR A 938 -14.56 13.02 10.06
N ASN A 939 -15.58 13.56 10.70
CA ASN A 939 -15.59 13.72 12.16
C ASN A 939 -15.77 12.39 12.90
N GLN A 940 -16.62 11.50 12.39
CA GLN A 940 -16.85 10.18 12.99
C GLN A 940 -15.58 9.35 12.98
N GLN A 941 -14.91 9.27 11.85
CA GLN A 941 -13.67 8.48 11.70
C GLN A 941 -12.49 9.10 12.44
N TRP A 942 -12.43 10.43 12.55
CA TRP A 942 -11.48 11.09 13.43
C TRP A 942 -11.61 10.61 14.87
N TRP A 943 -12.82 10.61 15.42
CA TRP A 943 -13.04 10.17 16.80
C TRP A 943 -12.90 8.66 16.97
N ASN A 944 -13.25 7.87 15.98
CA ASN A 944 -12.97 6.44 15.99
C ASN A 944 -11.48 6.16 16.15
N LEU A 945 -10.62 6.81 15.34
CA LEU A 945 -9.17 6.66 15.46
C LEU A 945 -8.65 7.15 16.81
N ARG A 946 -9.14 8.31 17.29
CA ARG A 946 -8.75 8.87 18.59
C ARG A 946 -9.11 7.96 19.77
N CYS A 947 -10.24 7.30 19.72
CA CYS A 947 -10.73 6.43 20.80
C CYS A 947 -10.15 5.01 20.73
N THR A 948 -9.86 4.49 19.54
CA THR A 948 -9.47 3.08 19.36
C THR A 948 -7.96 2.84 19.49
N GLN A 949 -7.11 3.78 19.15
CA GLN A 949 -5.66 3.59 19.27
C GLN A 949 -5.15 3.54 20.73
N GLY A 950 -5.95 3.97 21.69
CA GLY A 950 -5.72 3.71 23.11
C GLY A 950 -6.24 2.36 23.63
N ALA A 951 -6.89 1.54 22.81
CA ALA A 951 -7.70 0.39 23.25
C ALA A 951 -7.63 -0.87 22.37
N ARG A 952 -6.59 -1.09 21.57
CA ARG A 952 -6.44 -2.32 20.75
C ARG A 952 -6.20 -3.62 21.53
N THR A 953 -6.74 -3.76 22.73
CA THR A 953 -6.84 -5.03 23.46
C THR A 953 -8.28 -5.52 23.65
N TRP A 954 -9.21 -5.04 22.85
CA TRP A 954 -10.60 -5.51 22.91
C TRP A 954 -10.98 -6.17 21.58
N THR A 955 -11.01 -7.49 21.56
CA THR A 955 -11.86 -8.27 20.66
C THR A 955 -13.26 -7.68 20.65
N PRO A 956 -13.95 -7.59 19.51
CA PRO A 956 -15.29 -7.04 19.44
C PRO A 956 -16.28 -8.01 20.07
N PHE A 957 -16.48 -7.89 21.38
CA PHE A 957 -17.69 -8.37 22.05
C PHE A 957 -18.66 -7.20 22.15
N PHE A 958 -19.26 -6.82 21.01
CA PHE A 958 -20.51 -6.09 21.01
C PHE A 958 -21.45 -6.74 20.00
N GLY A 959 -22.26 -7.64 20.55
CA GLY A 959 -23.58 -7.92 19.98
C GLY A 959 -24.33 -6.60 19.81
N ALA A 960 -25.14 -6.51 18.77
CA ALA A 960 -26.01 -5.40 18.44
C ALA A 960 -26.75 -4.86 19.68
N GLY A 961 -26.27 -3.74 20.19
CA GLY A 961 -26.88 -2.95 21.23
C GLY A 961 -26.60 -1.50 20.94
N ALA A 962 -27.57 -0.82 20.36
CA ALA A 962 -27.54 0.56 19.97
C ALA A 962 -27.00 1.47 21.10
N LEU A 963 -25.83 2.06 20.89
CA LEU A 963 -25.49 3.33 21.52
C LEU A 963 -26.12 4.44 20.66
N THR A 964 -27.38 4.66 20.87
CA THR A 964 -28.06 5.92 20.54
C THR A 964 -27.44 7.01 21.42
N ILE A 965 -26.37 7.64 20.92
CA ILE A 965 -26.02 8.98 21.36
C ILE A 965 -27.04 9.88 20.65
N ALA A 966 -28.01 10.36 21.40
CA ALA A 966 -28.96 11.33 20.92
C ALA A 966 -28.24 12.48 20.21
N PRO A 967 -28.75 12.96 19.07
CA PRO A 967 -28.25 14.16 18.44
C PRO A 967 -28.64 15.33 19.31
N LEU A 968 -27.74 15.86 20.10
CA LEU A 968 -27.85 17.22 20.58
C LEU A 968 -27.40 18.14 19.45
N GLY A 969 -28.36 18.91 18.99
CA GLY A 969 -28.43 19.80 17.86
C GLY A 969 -27.29 20.77 17.61
#